data_8c193712292a32e7d78b2b2429d7309d
#
_entry.id   8c193712292a32e7d78b2b2429d7309d
#
_cell.length_a   1.000
_cell.length_b   1.000
_cell.length_c   1.000
_cell.angle_alpha   90.00
_cell.angle_beta   90.00
_cell.angle_gamma   90.00
#
_symmetry.space_group_name_H-M   'P 1'
#
loop_
_entity.id
_entity.type
_entity.pdbx_description
1 polymer ?
#
loop_
_entity_poly.entity_id
_entity_poly.type
_entity_poly.pdbx_seq_one_letter_code
_entity_poly.pdbx_strand_id
1 'polypeptide(L)'
;MAILFDAEKKIFKLDTASSSYVFVVHDSGRLLHLYYGAYLPDCDMRYLLDRGYFVSFTPDAAGYVGTEFSPDTQPSEYSCNGTGDFRISALQIRNADGNIATDIRYVSHRILSEKPALPGMPSLRDENGDSETLEVTTLDQTTNAEVKLYYTVYKDLPVMTRHAVVTNTSDRAMELERVFSACLDFNTMDYDMVHLYGKWAKERTVTERPLCHGIQSIQSKRGSSSHNHNPFVALKAHGTTEENGEVYGVNLIYSGNFSIEAEVDCLNATRLLAGINPTDFTWRLEPNESFTAPEAVMVYTDKGLGEMSRIFHRTYMKHLIKSPWRDVERPVLINSWEAAYFDFDDDKLVAFAHEAAKMGVDMLVMDDGWFGHRESDDSSLSDWYVNEKKLKGGLSSLIERVNAEGLKFGIWYEPEMISPDSDLYRAHPDWCLHVPNRENSPARLQYVLDMTRKDVRDNIFAQMYKVLSENKIDYVKWDFNRNLTEVGSALLPPERQKEVMHRFVLGTYDLMDRFVKAFPNILFENCSGGGGRFDAGMLYYSPQIWCSDNTDAIERLTIQFGTSMCYPISSFGAHVAARPRTSLKTRGNVAMCGTFGYELDPRKLTDDEKAEVKQQIADYRKYHRLVREGDFYRLVSPTENDFYCAWEFVSPDKQEAMMTAVVMRQPETRYCVQRLRGLDPKTYYQDEETGTVYSGAMLMNAGLNLTRDVYEDGTSVTKHFKAVK
;
A
#
# COMPACT_ATOMS: atom_id res chain seq x y z
N MET A 1 22.30 -16.36 13.26
CA MET A 1 20.97 -16.85 12.88
C MET A 1 19.96 -15.88 13.49
N ALA A 2 19.04 -15.41 12.69
CA ALA A 2 17.99 -14.52 13.18
C ALA A 2 16.84 -15.32 13.84
N ILE A 3 16.73 -16.61 13.56
CA ILE A 3 15.71 -17.52 14.09
C ILE A 3 16.37 -18.58 14.96
N LEU A 4 15.91 -18.69 16.21
CA LEU A 4 16.38 -19.63 17.21
C LEU A 4 15.21 -20.50 17.71
N PHE A 5 15.48 -21.78 17.95
CA PHE A 5 14.56 -22.69 18.62
C PHE A 5 15.27 -23.35 19.81
N ASP A 6 14.78 -23.05 21.01
CA ASP A 6 15.20 -23.78 22.23
C ASP A 6 14.39 -25.06 22.35
N ALA A 7 15.02 -26.19 22.04
CA ALA A 7 14.35 -27.50 22.02
C ALA A 7 13.92 -28.00 23.41
N GLU A 8 14.61 -27.61 24.48
CA GLU A 8 14.27 -28.00 25.86
C GLU A 8 13.02 -27.22 26.34
N LYS A 9 12.99 -25.94 26.09
CA LYS A 9 11.91 -25.07 26.53
C LYS A 9 10.79 -24.93 25.49
N LYS A 10 11.02 -25.44 24.27
CA LYS A 10 10.13 -25.35 23.11
C LYS A 10 9.79 -23.89 22.70
N ILE A 11 10.75 -22.97 22.87
CA ILE A 11 10.61 -21.54 22.59
C ILE A 11 11.19 -21.22 21.22
N PHE A 12 10.42 -20.51 20.41
CA PHE A 12 10.88 -19.84 19.19
C PHE A 12 11.20 -18.39 19.50
N LYS A 13 12.36 -17.93 19.06
CA LYS A 13 12.78 -16.53 19.12
C LYS A 13 13.26 -16.09 17.75
N LEU A 14 12.66 -15.02 17.24
CA LEU A 14 12.94 -14.45 15.93
C LEU A 14 13.42 -13.01 16.14
N ASP A 15 14.64 -12.72 15.73
CA ASP A 15 15.26 -11.42 15.90
C ASP A 15 15.38 -10.69 14.56
N THR A 16 15.01 -9.43 14.56
CA THR A 16 15.30 -8.46 13.49
C THR A 16 16.49 -7.59 13.91
N ALA A 17 16.77 -6.52 13.14
CA ALA A 17 17.85 -5.58 13.46
C ALA A 17 17.69 -4.91 14.85
N SER A 18 16.46 -4.74 15.35
CA SER A 18 16.20 -4.04 16.63
C SER A 18 15.01 -4.56 17.43
N SER A 19 14.39 -5.67 17.01
CA SER A 19 13.24 -6.25 17.70
C SER A 19 13.36 -7.75 17.89
N SER A 20 12.63 -8.29 18.86
CA SER A 20 12.47 -9.73 19.10
C SER A 20 10.99 -10.09 19.04
N TYR A 21 10.70 -11.25 18.45
CA TYR A 21 9.39 -11.89 18.43
C TYR A 21 9.52 -13.27 19.05
N VAL A 22 8.73 -13.60 20.08
CA VAL A 22 8.89 -14.83 20.87
C VAL A 22 7.56 -15.51 21.07
N PHE A 23 7.52 -16.82 20.83
CA PHE A 23 6.37 -17.68 21.15
C PHE A 23 6.82 -19.07 21.57
N VAL A 24 5.93 -19.85 22.15
CA VAL A 24 6.24 -21.17 22.71
C VAL A 24 5.23 -22.23 22.28
N VAL A 25 5.70 -23.47 22.17
CA VAL A 25 4.83 -24.64 22.11
C VAL A 25 4.50 -25.05 23.53
N HIS A 26 3.29 -24.76 23.98
CA HIS A 26 2.79 -25.15 25.31
C HIS A 26 2.61 -26.67 25.40
N ASP A 27 2.55 -27.21 26.62
CA ASP A 27 2.38 -28.65 26.84
C ASP A 27 1.04 -29.22 26.36
N SER A 28 0.03 -28.36 26.17
CA SER A 28 -1.22 -28.66 25.45
C SER A 28 -1.03 -28.89 23.95
N GLY A 29 0.14 -28.63 23.40
CA GLY A 29 0.42 -28.63 21.97
C GLY A 29 0.04 -27.35 21.24
N ARG A 30 -0.58 -26.36 21.91
CA ARG A 30 -0.93 -25.07 21.30
C ARG A 30 0.26 -24.13 21.25
N LEU A 31 0.24 -23.21 20.27
CA LEU A 31 1.22 -22.13 20.16
C LEU A 31 0.72 -20.92 20.93
N LEU A 32 1.53 -20.43 21.87
CA LEU A 32 1.20 -19.25 22.69
C LEU A 32 2.20 -18.14 22.44
N HIS A 33 1.68 -16.93 22.22
CA HIS A 33 2.49 -15.74 22.05
C HIS A 33 3.10 -15.30 23.37
N LEU A 34 4.37 -14.91 23.38
CA LEU A 34 5.05 -14.43 24.58
C LEU A 34 5.41 -12.96 24.49
N TYR A 35 5.98 -12.53 23.35
CA TYR A 35 6.52 -11.18 23.24
C TYR A 35 6.68 -10.74 21.78
N TYR A 36 6.41 -9.50 21.51
CA TYR A 36 6.86 -8.74 20.34
C TYR A 36 7.22 -7.33 20.79
N GLY A 37 8.43 -6.86 20.48
CA GLY A 37 8.89 -5.54 20.92
C GLY A 37 10.40 -5.35 20.71
N ALA A 38 11.02 -4.50 21.52
CA ALA A 38 12.45 -4.22 21.51
C ALA A 38 13.27 -5.51 21.62
N TYR A 39 14.48 -5.49 21.03
CA TYR A 39 15.39 -6.62 21.09
C TYR A 39 15.66 -7.09 22.53
N LEU A 40 15.54 -8.39 22.75
CA LEU A 40 15.82 -9.04 24.02
C LEU A 40 16.95 -10.05 23.87
N PRO A 41 17.81 -10.22 24.89
CA PRO A 41 18.75 -11.35 24.93
C PRO A 41 17.97 -12.66 25.07
N ASP A 42 18.65 -13.80 24.82
CA ASP A 42 18.05 -15.11 24.98
C ASP A 42 17.70 -15.36 26.46
N CYS A 43 16.42 -15.59 26.74
CA CYS A 43 15.90 -15.81 28.07
C CYS A 43 14.62 -16.66 28.04
N ASP A 44 14.30 -17.27 29.18
CA ASP A 44 13.04 -18.00 29.35
C ASP A 44 11.93 -17.02 29.72
N MET A 45 10.97 -16.84 28.82
CA MET A 45 9.85 -15.93 29.00
C MET A 45 8.54 -16.65 29.35
N ARG A 46 8.55 -17.96 29.64
CA ARG A 46 7.33 -18.72 29.96
C ARG A 46 6.64 -18.23 31.23
N TYR A 47 7.33 -17.50 32.11
CA TYR A 47 6.72 -16.84 33.27
C TYR A 47 5.60 -15.87 32.91
N LEU A 48 5.55 -15.35 31.65
CA LEU A 48 4.48 -14.48 31.15
C LEU A 48 3.16 -15.22 30.95
N LEU A 49 3.16 -16.55 30.95
CA LEU A 49 1.96 -17.38 30.84
C LEU A 49 1.27 -17.60 32.18
N ASP A 50 1.95 -17.27 33.28
CA ASP A 50 1.33 -17.33 34.61
C ASP A 50 0.39 -16.14 34.76
N ARG A 51 -0.91 -16.40 34.63
CA ARG A 51 -1.97 -15.40 34.77
C ARG A 51 -2.55 -15.27 36.17
N GLY A 52 -2.08 -16.10 37.10
CA GLY A 52 -2.37 -16.08 38.55
C GLY A 52 -3.80 -16.40 38.94
N TYR A 53 -4.79 -15.85 38.28
CA TYR A 53 -6.21 -16.04 38.61
C TYR A 53 -7.05 -16.31 37.36
N PHE A 54 -7.99 -17.22 37.48
CA PHE A 54 -8.98 -17.50 36.44
C PHE A 54 -10.26 -16.71 36.64
N VAL A 55 -10.78 -16.15 35.55
CA VAL A 55 -12.14 -15.62 35.55
C VAL A 55 -13.11 -16.79 35.71
N SER A 56 -14.12 -16.67 36.59
CA SER A 56 -15.16 -17.70 36.74
C SER A 56 -15.79 -18.03 35.38
N PHE A 57 -16.00 -19.32 35.14
CA PHE A 57 -16.60 -19.86 33.91
C PHE A 57 -15.68 -19.87 32.67
N THR A 58 -14.42 -19.54 32.77
CA THR A 58 -13.46 -19.81 31.68
C THR A 58 -13.29 -21.32 31.50
N PRO A 59 -13.30 -21.83 30.26
CA PRO A 59 -13.16 -23.26 30.03
C PRO A 59 -11.71 -23.70 30.18
N ASP A 60 -11.52 -24.93 30.69
CA ASP A 60 -10.24 -25.60 30.58
C ASP A 60 -9.96 -26.00 29.12
N ALA A 61 -8.68 -26.09 28.75
CA ALA A 61 -8.31 -26.58 27.42
C ALA A 61 -8.65 -28.06 27.24
N ALA A 62 -9.44 -28.40 26.23
CA ALA A 62 -9.80 -29.77 25.93
C ALA A 62 -8.55 -30.67 25.77
N GLY A 63 -8.56 -31.84 26.46
CA GLY A 63 -7.49 -32.81 26.42
C GLY A 63 -6.21 -32.42 27.21
N TYR A 64 -6.26 -31.35 27.98
CA TYR A 64 -5.17 -30.94 28.88
C TYR A 64 -5.57 -31.20 30.35
N VAL A 65 -4.72 -31.90 31.09
CA VAL A 65 -4.94 -32.16 32.52
C VAL A 65 -4.16 -31.14 33.32
N GLY A 66 -4.75 -29.97 33.58
CA GLY A 66 -4.16 -28.90 34.37
C GLY A 66 -5.19 -27.83 34.59
N THR A 67 -5.37 -27.40 35.84
CA THR A 67 -6.39 -26.41 36.23
C THR A 67 -5.96 -24.95 36.00
N GLU A 68 -4.76 -24.72 35.44
CA GLU A 68 -4.15 -23.40 35.31
C GLU A 68 -4.07 -22.87 33.88
N PHE A 69 -4.72 -23.53 32.93
CA PHE A 69 -4.68 -23.16 31.51
C PHE A 69 -6.07 -23.04 30.91
N SER A 70 -6.46 -21.84 30.56
CA SER A 70 -7.66 -21.58 29.74
C SER A 70 -7.29 -20.84 28.44
N PRO A 71 -7.79 -21.31 27.28
CA PRO A 71 -7.60 -20.61 26.00
C PRO A 71 -8.12 -19.17 26.01
N ASP A 72 -9.15 -18.89 26.82
CA ASP A 72 -9.79 -17.59 26.93
C ASP A 72 -8.89 -16.51 27.58
N THR A 73 -7.95 -16.95 28.41
CA THR A 73 -7.09 -16.02 29.16
C THR A 73 -5.64 -15.98 28.66
N GLN A 74 -5.23 -16.92 27.83
CA GLN A 74 -3.87 -17.04 27.35
C GLN A 74 -3.66 -16.30 25.99
N PRO A 75 -2.49 -15.72 25.77
CA PRO A 75 -2.16 -15.11 24.47
C PRO A 75 -1.98 -16.20 23.42
N SER A 76 -2.73 -16.13 22.35
CA SER A 76 -2.64 -17.10 21.25
C SER A 76 -1.69 -16.62 20.16
N GLU A 77 -0.88 -17.51 19.64
CA GLU A 77 -0.04 -17.20 18.47
C GLU A 77 -0.86 -17.17 17.17
N TYR A 78 -1.87 -18.06 17.05
CA TYR A 78 -2.81 -18.09 15.94
C TYR A 78 -4.13 -18.66 16.43
N SER A 79 -5.08 -17.78 16.73
CA SER A 79 -6.33 -18.14 17.38
C SER A 79 -7.31 -18.86 16.44
N CYS A 80 -7.98 -19.88 16.97
CA CYS A 80 -8.97 -20.68 16.24
C CYS A 80 -10.35 -20.59 16.90
N ASN A 81 -11.39 -20.70 16.09
CA ASN A 81 -12.77 -20.70 16.58
C ASN A 81 -13.14 -22.02 17.25
N GLY A 82 -13.92 -21.97 18.33
CA GLY A 82 -14.55 -23.14 18.94
C GLY A 82 -13.66 -23.94 19.92
N THR A 83 -12.55 -23.36 20.38
CA THR A 83 -11.62 -24.02 21.31
C THR A 83 -11.63 -23.44 22.73
N GLY A 84 -12.62 -22.62 23.05
CA GLY A 84 -12.74 -21.97 24.36
C GLY A 84 -12.03 -20.61 24.46
N ASP A 85 -11.42 -20.11 23.41
CA ASP A 85 -11.04 -18.70 23.23
C ASP A 85 -12.25 -17.96 22.61
N PHE A 86 -12.88 -17.06 23.35
CA PHE A 86 -14.08 -16.34 22.92
C PHE A 86 -13.77 -15.00 22.23
N ARG A 87 -12.50 -14.61 22.17
CA ARG A 87 -12.04 -13.43 21.43
C ARG A 87 -12.10 -13.70 19.91
N ILE A 88 -11.97 -12.64 19.11
CA ILE A 88 -11.91 -12.78 17.65
C ILE A 88 -10.86 -13.81 17.22
N SER A 89 -11.25 -14.72 16.33
CA SER A 89 -10.36 -15.79 15.84
C SER A 89 -9.67 -15.40 14.54
N ALA A 90 -8.41 -15.82 14.37
CA ALA A 90 -7.68 -15.70 13.12
C ALA A 90 -8.13 -16.75 12.09
N LEU A 91 -8.58 -17.91 12.53
CA LEU A 91 -9.01 -19.02 11.69
C LEU A 91 -10.41 -19.52 12.08
N GLN A 92 -11.28 -19.67 11.07
CA GLN A 92 -12.56 -20.34 11.19
C GLN A 92 -12.78 -21.24 9.98
N ILE A 93 -12.94 -22.54 10.24
CA ILE A 93 -13.19 -23.57 9.23
C ILE A 93 -14.57 -24.15 9.49
N ARG A 94 -15.42 -24.21 8.47
CA ARG A 94 -16.60 -25.05 8.47
C ARG A 94 -16.22 -26.42 7.97
N ASN A 95 -16.23 -27.38 8.85
CA ASN A 95 -15.90 -28.76 8.56
C ASN A 95 -17.00 -29.48 7.75
N ALA A 96 -16.65 -30.60 7.18
CA ALA A 96 -17.55 -31.38 6.30
C ALA A 96 -18.85 -31.85 6.98
N ASP A 97 -18.90 -31.92 8.31
CA ASP A 97 -20.08 -32.25 9.12
C ASP A 97 -20.87 -31.00 9.56
N GLY A 98 -20.42 -29.81 9.17
CA GLY A 98 -21.07 -28.54 9.47
C GLY A 98 -20.63 -27.86 10.76
N ASN A 99 -19.82 -28.52 11.63
CA ASN A 99 -19.27 -27.87 12.81
C ASN A 99 -18.17 -26.85 12.42
N ILE A 100 -17.89 -25.90 13.32
CA ILE A 100 -16.90 -24.84 13.11
C ILE A 100 -15.78 -24.85 14.15
N ALA A 101 -15.66 -25.91 14.94
CA ALA A 101 -14.59 -26.04 15.91
C ALA A 101 -13.28 -26.46 15.22
N THR A 102 -12.21 -25.74 15.49
CA THR A 102 -10.88 -25.98 14.93
C THR A 102 -9.85 -25.90 16.05
N ASP A 103 -9.09 -26.96 16.27
CA ASP A 103 -8.05 -27.08 17.33
C ASP A 103 -6.71 -27.47 16.71
N ILE A 104 -5.99 -26.51 16.19
CA ILE A 104 -4.66 -26.74 15.60
C ILE A 104 -3.60 -26.90 16.69
N ARG A 105 -2.78 -27.94 16.56
CA ARG A 105 -1.67 -28.22 17.48
C ARG A 105 -0.36 -28.36 16.71
N TYR A 106 0.73 -27.95 17.36
CA TYR A 106 2.07 -28.06 16.80
C TYR A 106 2.41 -29.50 16.42
N VAL A 107 2.97 -29.65 15.23
CA VAL A 107 3.50 -30.95 14.72
C VAL A 107 5.00 -30.85 14.52
N SER A 108 5.47 -29.85 13.78
CA SER A 108 6.88 -29.72 13.42
C SER A 108 7.20 -28.30 12.99
N HIS A 109 8.48 -28.02 12.78
CA HIS A 109 8.91 -26.75 12.17
C HIS A 109 10.13 -26.97 11.26
N ARG A 110 10.37 -25.98 10.40
CA ARG A 110 11.59 -25.89 9.58
C ARG A 110 12.07 -24.43 9.56
N ILE A 111 13.38 -24.22 9.61
CA ILE A 111 14.00 -22.94 9.36
C ILE A 111 14.56 -22.98 7.94
N LEU A 112 14.08 -22.08 7.09
CA LEU A 112 14.44 -21.97 5.68
C LEU A 112 15.41 -20.81 5.50
N SER A 113 16.47 -21.04 4.71
CA SER A 113 17.44 -19.99 4.37
C SER A 113 16.95 -19.00 3.34
N GLU A 114 15.84 -19.30 2.68
CA GLU A 114 15.22 -18.47 1.64
C GLU A 114 13.73 -18.28 1.94
N LYS A 115 13.19 -17.13 1.58
CA LYS A 115 11.78 -16.84 1.72
C LYS A 115 10.98 -17.47 0.56
N PRO A 116 9.99 -18.33 0.84
CA PRO A 116 9.10 -18.86 -0.18
C PRO A 116 8.26 -17.75 -0.84
N ALA A 117 8.13 -17.79 -2.16
CA ALA A 117 7.19 -16.93 -2.87
C ALA A 117 5.75 -17.35 -2.59
N LEU A 118 4.84 -16.39 -2.49
CA LEU A 118 3.41 -16.66 -2.36
C LEU A 118 2.81 -16.92 -3.77
N PRO A 119 2.12 -18.05 -3.97
CA PRO A 119 1.55 -18.37 -5.28
C PRO A 119 0.51 -17.33 -5.73
N GLY A 120 0.76 -16.67 -6.87
CA GLY A 120 -0.18 -15.73 -7.49
C GLY A 120 -0.42 -14.42 -6.73
N MET A 121 0.34 -14.14 -5.68
CA MET A 121 0.19 -12.95 -4.86
C MET A 121 1.51 -12.19 -4.69
N PRO A 122 1.44 -10.85 -4.55
CA PRO A 122 2.59 -10.05 -4.17
C PRO A 122 3.05 -10.36 -2.74
N SER A 123 4.36 -10.27 -2.52
CA SER A 123 4.99 -10.45 -1.21
C SER A 123 6.35 -9.77 -1.19
N LEU A 124 6.90 -9.51 -0.01
CA LEU A 124 8.30 -9.10 0.10
C LEU A 124 9.22 -10.21 -0.43
N ARG A 125 10.32 -9.82 -1.06
CA ARG A 125 11.29 -10.72 -1.68
C ARG A 125 12.56 -10.80 -0.85
N ASP A 126 13.24 -11.92 -0.94
CA ASP A 126 14.62 -12.09 -0.52
C ASP A 126 15.52 -11.89 -1.75
N GLU A 127 16.24 -10.79 -1.85
CA GLU A 127 17.05 -10.48 -3.02
C GLU A 127 18.50 -10.97 -2.90
N ASN A 128 19.02 -11.13 -1.68
CA ASN A 128 20.46 -11.40 -1.45
C ASN A 128 20.73 -12.38 -0.29
N GLY A 129 19.77 -13.20 0.12
CA GLY A 129 19.90 -14.06 1.30
C GLY A 129 19.91 -13.27 2.60
N ASP A 130 19.24 -12.12 2.61
CA ASP A 130 19.15 -11.23 3.76
C ASP A 130 17.92 -11.51 4.65
N SER A 131 17.18 -12.58 4.38
CA SER A 131 16.08 -13.06 5.21
C SER A 131 16.32 -14.49 5.74
N GLU A 132 15.58 -14.85 6.77
CA GLU A 132 15.36 -16.23 7.24
C GLU A 132 13.87 -16.44 7.46
N THR A 133 13.36 -17.63 7.14
CA THR A 133 11.94 -17.96 7.31
C THR A 133 11.75 -19.16 8.22
N LEU A 134 10.89 -19.00 9.23
CA LEU A 134 10.37 -20.10 10.04
C LEU A 134 9.05 -20.57 9.44
N GLU A 135 8.94 -21.84 9.12
CA GLU A 135 7.70 -22.55 8.82
C GLU A 135 7.33 -23.41 10.03
N VAL A 136 6.17 -23.17 10.61
CA VAL A 136 5.61 -23.99 11.70
C VAL A 136 4.40 -24.74 11.17
N THR A 137 4.46 -26.07 11.21
CA THR A 137 3.34 -26.95 10.82
C THR A 137 2.49 -27.27 12.04
N THR A 138 1.20 -27.00 11.93
CA THR A 138 0.18 -27.38 12.91
C THR A 138 -0.90 -28.23 12.25
N LEU A 139 -1.61 -29.02 13.01
CA LEU A 139 -2.66 -29.91 12.52
C LEU A 139 -3.82 -29.98 13.51
N ASP A 140 -5.03 -29.83 13.00
CA ASP A 140 -6.22 -30.32 13.70
C ASP A 140 -6.41 -31.81 13.41
N GLN A 141 -6.11 -32.66 14.40
CA GLN A 141 -6.15 -34.12 14.25
C GLN A 141 -7.55 -34.70 14.03
N THR A 142 -8.59 -33.95 14.37
CA THR A 142 -9.99 -34.37 14.20
C THR A 142 -10.46 -34.15 12.78
N THR A 143 -10.14 -33.01 12.24
CA THR A 143 -10.65 -32.55 10.92
C THR A 143 -9.64 -32.72 9.80
N ASN A 144 -8.38 -33.03 10.15
CA ASN A 144 -7.24 -33.09 9.23
C ASN A 144 -7.03 -31.76 8.45
N ALA A 145 -7.28 -30.63 9.12
CA ALA A 145 -6.87 -29.33 8.63
C ALA A 145 -5.41 -29.06 9.03
N GLU A 146 -4.50 -29.09 8.06
CA GLU A 146 -3.11 -28.67 8.27
C GLU A 146 -2.99 -27.15 8.10
N VAL A 147 -2.36 -26.48 9.06
CA VAL A 147 -2.08 -25.05 8.97
C VAL A 147 -0.59 -24.80 9.12
N LYS A 148 0.03 -24.22 8.09
CA LYS A 148 1.41 -23.78 8.14
C LYS A 148 1.45 -22.28 8.38
N LEU A 149 2.15 -21.88 9.43
CA LEU A 149 2.41 -20.49 9.76
C LEU A 149 3.83 -20.14 9.33
N TYR A 150 3.95 -19.09 8.53
CA TYR A 150 5.22 -18.59 8.03
C TYR A 150 5.58 -17.28 8.69
N TYR A 151 6.83 -17.18 9.13
CA TYR A 151 7.43 -15.99 9.73
C TYR A 151 8.75 -15.72 9.04
N THR A 152 8.87 -14.60 8.35
CA THR A 152 10.14 -14.20 7.73
C THR A 152 10.69 -12.99 8.44
N VAL A 153 11.96 -13.02 8.84
CA VAL A 153 12.69 -11.89 9.42
C VAL A 153 13.78 -11.42 8.48
N TYR A 154 13.94 -10.10 8.39
CA TYR A 154 14.99 -9.46 7.59
C TYR A 154 16.13 -9.02 8.50
N LYS A 155 17.38 -9.36 8.12
CA LYS A 155 18.56 -9.18 8.99
C LYS A 155 18.95 -7.72 9.18
N ASP A 156 18.78 -6.91 8.11
CA ASP A 156 19.24 -5.52 8.07
C ASP A 156 18.13 -4.50 8.41
N LEU A 157 16.90 -4.96 8.54
CA LEU A 157 15.73 -4.13 8.78
C LEU A 157 14.93 -4.66 9.98
N PRO A 158 14.33 -3.80 10.80
CA PRO A 158 13.45 -4.21 11.89
C PRO A 158 12.05 -4.59 11.38
N VAL A 159 12.01 -5.55 10.46
CA VAL A 159 10.81 -5.99 9.74
C VAL A 159 10.68 -7.49 9.81
N MET A 160 9.48 -7.95 10.06
CA MET A 160 9.08 -9.33 9.86
C MET A 160 7.80 -9.43 9.05
N THR A 161 7.60 -10.56 8.38
CA THR A 161 6.34 -10.84 7.68
C THR A 161 5.69 -12.10 8.18
N ARG A 162 4.36 -12.16 8.04
CA ARG A 162 3.55 -13.33 8.39
C ARG A 162 2.54 -13.65 7.31
N HIS A 163 2.31 -14.93 7.10
CA HIS A 163 1.14 -15.46 6.39
C HIS A 163 0.83 -16.89 6.85
N ALA A 164 -0.36 -17.36 6.52
CA ALA A 164 -0.81 -18.71 6.80
C ALA A 164 -1.15 -19.45 5.51
N VAL A 165 -0.89 -20.75 5.50
CA VAL A 165 -1.32 -21.67 4.44
C VAL A 165 -2.17 -22.76 5.10
N VAL A 166 -3.42 -22.90 4.64
CA VAL A 166 -4.36 -23.93 5.12
C VAL A 166 -4.49 -25.00 4.06
N THR A 167 -4.20 -26.25 4.41
CA THR A 167 -4.32 -27.41 3.51
C THR A 167 -5.35 -28.39 4.06
N ASN A 168 -6.27 -28.80 3.21
CA ASN A 168 -7.21 -29.87 3.52
C ASN A 168 -6.56 -31.22 3.31
N THR A 169 -6.10 -31.90 4.36
CA THR A 169 -5.53 -33.24 4.29
C THR A 169 -6.55 -34.35 4.57
N SER A 170 -7.85 -34.00 4.68
CA SER A 170 -8.94 -34.96 4.81
C SER A 170 -9.41 -35.49 3.44
N ASP A 171 -10.32 -36.45 3.47
CA ASP A 171 -10.99 -37.01 2.28
C ASP A 171 -12.31 -36.30 1.91
N ARG A 172 -12.69 -35.22 2.61
CA ARG A 172 -13.92 -34.45 2.41
C ARG A 172 -13.61 -32.96 2.27
N ALA A 173 -14.45 -32.25 1.52
CA ALA A 173 -14.31 -30.80 1.38
C ALA A 173 -14.55 -30.08 2.70
N MET A 174 -13.83 -28.97 2.92
CA MET A 174 -14.04 -28.02 4.01
C MET A 174 -14.12 -26.59 3.46
N GLU A 175 -14.68 -25.67 4.24
CA GLU A 175 -14.84 -24.26 3.84
C GLU A 175 -14.13 -23.36 4.84
N LEU A 176 -13.22 -22.53 4.32
CA LEU A 176 -12.58 -21.47 5.09
C LEU A 176 -13.50 -20.27 5.14
N GLU A 177 -14.03 -19.93 6.30
CA GLU A 177 -14.88 -18.75 6.51
C GLU A 177 -14.07 -17.56 6.99
N ARG A 178 -12.91 -17.81 7.61
CA ARG A 178 -11.99 -16.80 8.12
C ARG A 178 -10.57 -17.34 8.10
N VAL A 179 -9.65 -16.57 7.52
CA VAL A 179 -8.23 -16.87 7.48
C VAL A 179 -7.45 -15.55 7.47
N PHE A 180 -6.90 -15.17 8.63
CA PHE A 180 -6.09 -13.97 8.77
C PHE A 180 -4.61 -14.29 8.60
N SER A 181 -3.86 -13.32 8.10
CA SER A 181 -2.42 -13.43 7.85
C SER A 181 -1.60 -13.25 9.11
N ALA A 182 -2.03 -12.34 9.99
CA ALA A 182 -1.37 -12.03 11.25
C ALA A 182 -2.36 -12.07 12.42
N CYS A 183 -1.86 -12.55 13.56
CA CYS A 183 -2.52 -12.55 14.86
C CYS A 183 -1.48 -12.13 15.89
N LEU A 184 -1.73 -11.06 16.63
CA LEU A 184 -0.84 -10.49 17.65
C LEU A 184 -1.63 -10.25 18.91
N ASP A 185 -1.21 -10.87 20.01
CA ASP A 185 -1.79 -10.67 21.34
C ASP A 185 -0.84 -9.82 22.21
N PHE A 186 -1.35 -8.68 22.72
CA PHE A 186 -0.65 -7.79 23.65
C PHE A 186 -1.27 -7.88 25.04
N ASN A 187 -0.45 -7.80 26.08
CA ASN A 187 -0.89 -7.87 27.48
C ASN A 187 -1.40 -6.52 28.05
N THR A 188 -1.76 -5.58 27.18
CA THR A 188 -2.23 -4.26 27.54
C THR A 188 -3.21 -3.72 26.51
N MET A 189 -4.04 -2.77 26.91
CA MET A 189 -4.89 -1.98 26.02
C MET A 189 -4.39 -0.53 25.84
N ASP A 190 -3.25 -0.17 26.43
CA ASP A 190 -2.74 1.20 26.49
C ASP A 190 -2.12 1.65 25.17
N TYR A 191 -2.90 1.55 24.09
CA TYR A 191 -2.51 1.96 22.75
C TYR A 191 -3.55 2.91 22.11
N ASP A 192 -3.03 3.80 21.27
CA ASP A 192 -3.82 4.50 20.26
C ASP A 192 -3.69 3.78 18.91
N MET A 193 -4.83 3.55 18.26
CA MET A 193 -4.88 2.97 16.92
C MET A 193 -4.83 4.07 15.88
N VAL A 194 -3.75 4.14 15.11
CA VAL A 194 -3.57 5.03 13.96
C VAL A 194 -3.96 4.29 12.69
N HIS A 195 -4.79 4.89 11.86
CA HIS A 195 -5.20 4.34 10.57
C HIS A 195 -5.44 5.45 9.53
N LEU A 196 -5.56 5.06 8.26
CA LEU A 196 -5.75 5.96 7.15
C LEU A 196 -7.21 5.86 6.65
N TYR A 197 -7.95 6.97 6.79
CA TYR A 197 -9.34 7.09 6.40
C TYR A 197 -9.50 8.07 5.23
N GLY A 198 -10.55 7.90 4.42
CA GLY A 198 -10.80 8.87 3.36
C GLY A 198 -12.03 8.59 2.51
N LYS A 199 -12.04 9.28 1.40
CA LYS A 199 -13.00 9.13 0.30
C LYS A 199 -12.30 9.52 -1.00
N TRP A 200 -12.96 9.34 -2.14
CA TRP A 200 -12.50 9.89 -3.41
C TRP A 200 -12.14 11.37 -3.29
N ALA A 201 -11.00 11.75 -3.82
CA ALA A 201 -10.42 13.10 -3.79
C ALA A 201 -10.06 13.63 -2.38
N LYS A 202 -10.04 12.76 -1.37
CA LYS A 202 -9.59 13.04 0.01
C LYS A 202 -9.15 11.74 0.70
N GLU A 203 -8.17 11.08 0.11
CA GLU A 203 -7.69 9.77 0.52
C GLU A 203 -6.70 9.87 1.68
N ARG A 204 -6.62 8.81 2.47
CA ARG A 204 -5.58 8.54 3.48
C ARG A 204 -5.33 9.66 4.50
N THR A 205 -6.39 10.32 4.95
CA THR A 205 -6.28 11.20 6.12
C THR A 205 -5.91 10.38 7.35
N VAL A 206 -4.85 10.79 8.06
CA VAL A 206 -4.42 10.14 9.32
C VAL A 206 -5.51 10.32 10.37
N THR A 207 -5.93 9.24 10.98
CA THR A 207 -6.93 9.21 12.05
C THR A 207 -6.38 8.40 13.21
N GLU A 208 -6.55 8.91 14.42
CA GLU A 208 -6.11 8.29 15.65
C GLU A 208 -7.27 8.14 16.62
N ARG A 209 -7.30 7.02 17.34
CA ARG A 209 -8.28 6.78 18.41
C ARG A 209 -7.69 5.84 19.47
N PRO A 210 -7.95 6.08 20.76
CA PRO A 210 -7.57 5.14 21.81
C PRO A 210 -8.33 3.82 21.67
N LEU A 211 -7.68 2.70 21.99
CA LEU A 211 -8.35 1.41 22.09
C LEU A 211 -9.31 1.40 23.29
N CYS A 212 -10.43 0.72 23.13
CA CYS A 212 -11.42 0.51 24.17
C CYS A 212 -11.98 -0.91 24.10
N HIS A 213 -12.62 -1.38 25.18
CA HIS A 213 -13.22 -2.72 25.24
C HIS A 213 -14.13 -3.02 24.05
N GLY A 214 -14.03 -4.21 23.50
CA GLY A 214 -14.73 -4.66 22.31
C GLY A 214 -13.86 -4.52 21.05
N ILE A 215 -14.47 -4.64 19.88
CA ILE A 215 -13.77 -4.72 18.59
C ILE A 215 -13.76 -3.34 17.92
N GLN A 216 -12.58 -2.85 17.59
CA GLN A 216 -12.36 -1.73 16.68
C GLN A 216 -11.81 -2.26 15.37
N SER A 217 -12.37 -1.87 14.24
CA SER A 217 -11.92 -2.37 12.95
C SER A 217 -11.86 -1.30 11.88
N ILE A 218 -11.01 -1.56 10.89
CA ILE A 218 -11.05 -0.92 9.57
C ILE A 218 -11.15 -2.01 8.52
N GLN A 219 -11.90 -1.75 7.46
CA GLN A 219 -12.16 -2.78 6.45
C GLN A 219 -12.55 -2.20 5.09
N SER A 220 -12.39 -3.00 4.06
CA SER A 220 -13.02 -2.78 2.75
C SER A 220 -13.92 -3.96 2.36
N LYS A 221 -15.02 -3.64 1.68
CA LYS A 221 -15.95 -4.56 1.02
C LYS A 221 -16.23 -4.17 -0.43
N ARG A 222 -15.32 -3.38 -1.02
CA ARG A 222 -15.55 -2.70 -2.29
C ARG A 222 -14.94 -3.43 -3.48
N GLY A 223 -14.37 -4.63 -3.25
CA GLY A 223 -13.61 -5.37 -4.25
C GLY A 223 -12.18 -4.86 -4.44
N SER A 224 -11.82 -3.82 -3.71
CA SER A 224 -10.48 -3.23 -3.66
C SER A 224 -10.15 -2.77 -2.25
N SER A 225 -8.88 -2.39 -2.00
CA SER A 225 -8.45 -1.75 -0.74
C SER A 225 -9.21 -0.45 -0.45
N SER A 226 -9.59 0.28 -1.49
CA SER A 226 -10.54 1.41 -1.54
C SER A 226 -10.02 2.76 -1.02
N HIS A 227 -10.75 3.84 -1.38
CA HIS A 227 -10.49 5.20 -0.88
C HIS A 227 -10.82 5.36 0.61
N ASN A 228 -11.70 4.49 1.17
CA ASN A 228 -12.27 4.72 2.50
C ASN A 228 -11.34 4.31 3.62
N HIS A 229 -10.62 3.22 3.45
CA HIS A 229 -9.61 2.73 4.37
C HIS A 229 -8.45 2.17 3.58
N ASN A 230 -7.26 2.20 4.19
CA ASN A 230 -6.06 1.59 3.64
C ASN A 230 -5.70 0.37 4.50
N PRO A 231 -5.14 -0.72 3.93
CA PRO A 231 -4.79 -1.92 4.69
C PRO A 231 -3.57 -1.73 5.61
N PHE A 232 -3.54 -0.62 6.34
CA PHE A 232 -2.50 -0.19 7.26
C PHE A 232 -3.08 0.24 8.61
N VAL A 233 -2.45 -0.21 9.68
CA VAL A 233 -2.70 0.20 11.07
C VAL A 233 -1.37 0.33 11.82
N ALA A 234 -1.27 1.29 12.71
CA ALA A 234 -0.25 1.30 13.75
C ALA A 234 -0.92 1.36 15.13
N LEU A 235 -0.47 0.49 16.05
CA LEU A 235 -0.73 0.63 17.47
C LEU A 235 0.47 1.38 18.07
N LYS A 236 0.22 2.53 18.68
CA LYS A 236 1.27 3.33 19.34
C LYS A 236 0.96 3.50 20.82
N ALA A 237 1.97 3.47 21.68
CA ALA A 237 1.80 3.82 23.07
C ALA A 237 1.29 5.26 23.21
N HIS A 238 0.49 5.54 24.26
CA HIS A 238 -0.02 6.89 24.48
C HIS A 238 1.10 7.92 24.59
N GLY A 239 0.95 9.06 23.92
CA GLY A 239 1.95 10.12 23.88
C GLY A 239 3.09 9.91 22.89
N THR A 240 3.08 8.83 22.13
CA THR A 240 4.05 8.63 21.03
C THR A 240 3.92 9.72 19.98
N THR A 241 5.07 10.24 19.54
CA THR A 241 5.20 11.30 18.53
C THR A 241 5.83 10.77 17.25
N GLU A 242 6.19 11.67 16.32
CA GLU A 242 6.97 11.30 15.12
C GLU A 242 8.37 10.77 15.47
N GLU A 243 8.94 11.12 16.62
CA GLU A 243 10.36 10.88 16.95
C GLU A 243 10.59 10.02 18.20
N ASN A 244 9.57 9.81 19.00
CA ASN A 244 9.69 9.09 20.26
C ASN A 244 8.46 8.26 20.54
N GLY A 245 8.67 7.12 21.19
CA GLY A 245 7.63 6.23 21.66
C GLY A 245 7.49 4.97 20.86
N GLU A 246 6.85 3.99 21.46
CA GLU A 246 6.69 2.64 20.96
C GLU A 246 5.58 2.57 19.91
N VAL A 247 5.84 1.88 18.78
CA VAL A 247 4.92 1.71 17.67
C VAL A 247 5.02 0.30 17.08
N TYR A 248 3.86 -0.30 16.87
CA TYR A 248 3.68 -1.55 16.12
C TYR A 248 2.90 -1.25 14.83
N GLY A 249 3.59 -1.19 13.70
CA GLY A 249 2.98 -0.99 12.39
C GLY A 249 2.65 -2.31 11.72
N VAL A 250 1.44 -2.42 11.14
CA VAL A 250 1.01 -3.58 10.36
C VAL A 250 0.42 -3.12 9.03
N ASN A 251 0.94 -3.64 7.93
CA ASN A 251 0.39 -3.41 6.58
C ASN A 251 0.17 -4.74 5.86
N LEU A 252 -1.02 -4.94 5.30
CA LEU A 252 -1.34 -6.13 4.53
C LEU A 252 -1.00 -5.90 3.05
N ILE A 253 -0.18 -6.77 2.44
CA ILE A 253 0.12 -6.74 1.00
C ILE A 253 -1.05 -7.36 0.24
N TYR A 254 -2.13 -6.60 0.10
CA TYR A 254 -3.35 -7.06 -0.55
C TYR A 254 -4.19 -5.89 -1.07
N SER A 255 -4.66 -6.01 -2.31
CA SER A 255 -5.42 -4.96 -2.99
C SER A 255 -6.94 -5.18 -3.00
N GLY A 256 -7.42 -6.25 -2.34
CA GLY A 256 -8.84 -6.62 -2.28
C GLY A 256 -9.52 -6.24 -0.97
N ASN A 257 -10.63 -6.93 -0.69
CA ASN A 257 -11.39 -6.77 0.55
C ASN A 257 -10.56 -7.24 1.74
N PHE A 258 -10.16 -6.33 2.60
CA PHE A 258 -9.36 -6.60 3.79
C PHE A 258 -10.13 -6.26 5.08
N SER A 259 -9.69 -6.84 6.20
CA SER A 259 -10.07 -6.42 7.55
C SER A 259 -8.83 -6.38 8.44
N ILE A 260 -8.71 -5.31 9.24
CA ILE A 260 -7.80 -5.23 10.38
C ILE A 260 -8.65 -4.95 11.60
N GLU A 261 -8.55 -5.82 12.60
CA GLU A 261 -9.42 -5.83 13.78
C GLU A 261 -8.57 -5.81 15.05
N ALA A 262 -8.88 -4.91 15.97
CA ALA A 262 -8.29 -4.87 17.30
C ALA A 262 -9.39 -5.09 18.34
N GLU A 263 -9.33 -6.17 19.10
CA GLU A 263 -10.23 -6.46 20.21
C GLU A 263 -9.51 -6.25 21.52
N VAL A 264 -10.13 -5.49 22.42
CA VAL A 264 -9.73 -5.39 23.81
C VAL A 264 -10.69 -6.24 24.66
N ASP A 265 -10.15 -7.23 25.34
CA ASP A 265 -10.89 -8.18 26.17
C ASP A 265 -11.15 -7.68 27.61
N CYS A 266 -11.84 -8.47 28.39
CA CYS A 266 -12.18 -8.15 29.79
C CYS A 266 -10.96 -8.15 30.74
N LEU A 267 -9.80 -8.62 30.30
CA LEU A 267 -8.54 -8.61 31.02
C LEU A 267 -7.64 -7.45 30.61
N ASN A 268 -8.13 -6.52 29.80
CA ASN A 268 -7.39 -5.41 29.20
C ASN A 268 -6.26 -5.87 28.27
N ALA A 269 -6.35 -7.08 27.70
CA ALA A 269 -5.45 -7.55 26.66
C ALA A 269 -5.98 -7.16 25.28
N THR A 270 -5.08 -6.90 24.34
CA THR A 270 -5.42 -6.53 22.97
C THR A 270 -5.03 -7.65 22.01
N ARG A 271 -5.97 -8.08 21.15
CA ARG A 271 -5.70 -8.92 19.99
C ARG A 271 -5.82 -8.13 18.72
N LEU A 272 -4.74 -8.06 17.93
CA LEU A 272 -4.72 -7.43 16.60
C LEU A 272 -4.68 -8.49 15.52
N LEU A 273 -5.63 -8.49 14.60
CA LEU A 273 -5.71 -9.37 13.45
C LEU A 273 -5.64 -8.56 12.15
N ALA A 274 -4.94 -9.07 11.13
CA ALA A 274 -4.91 -8.48 9.79
C ALA A 274 -5.01 -9.58 8.73
N GLY A 275 -5.94 -9.42 7.76
CA GLY A 275 -6.15 -10.40 6.70
C GLY A 275 -7.27 -10.07 5.73
N ILE A 276 -7.73 -11.07 4.98
CA ILE A 276 -8.88 -10.96 4.08
C ILE A 276 -10.14 -10.71 4.92
N ASN A 277 -11.01 -9.82 4.45
CA ASN A 277 -12.28 -9.54 5.10
C ASN A 277 -13.18 -10.78 5.07
N PRO A 278 -13.59 -11.32 6.22
CA PRO A 278 -14.41 -12.52 6.31
C PRO A 278 -15.86 -12.29 5.87
N THR A 279 -16.29 -11.02 5.79
CA THR A 279 -17.63 -10.72 5.28
C THR A 279 -17.67 -11.00 3.78
N ASP A 280 -18.64 -11.78 3.33
CA ASP A 280 -18.80 -12.18 1.93
C ASP A 280 -17.65 -13.05 1.39
N PHE A 281 -16.83 -13.63 2.28
CA PHE A 281 -15.76 -14.56 1.95
C PHE A 281 -16.10 -15.96 2.45
N THR A 282 -15.91 -16.95 1.60
CA THR A 282 -15.83 -18.37 1.95
C THR A 282 -15.00 -19.02 0.85
N TRP A 283 -13.99 -19.78 1.24
CA TRP A 283 -13.14 -20.51 0.29
C TRP A 283 -13.27 -22.01 0.51
N ARG A 284 -13.76 -22.72 -0.49
CA ARG A 284 -13.93 -24.17 -0.45
C ARG A 284 -12.61 -24.85 -0.82
N LEU A 285 -12.13 -25.70 0.08
CA LEU A 285 -10.99 -26.59 -0.14
C LEU A 285 -11.45 -28.01 -0.38
N GLU A 286 -11.23 -28.53 -1.57
CA GLU A 286 -11.35 -29.97 -1.86
C GLU A 286 -10.18 -30.72 -1.20
N PRO A 287 -10.25 -32.08 -1.08
CA PRO A 287 -9.15 -32.88 -0.55
C PRO A 287 -7.82 -32.56 -1.26
N ASN A 288 -6.77 -32.31 -0.47
CA ASN A 288 -5.41 -31.95 -0.90
C ASN A 288 -5.28 -30.54 -1.55
N GLU A 289 -6.32 -29.72 -1.55
CA GLU A 289 -6.21 -28.30 -1.94
C GLU A 289 -5.65 -27.47 -0.77
N SER A 290 -4.96 -26.39 -1.12
CA SER A 290 -4.39 -25.42 -0.18
C SER A 290 -4.88 -24.02 -0.50
N PHE A 291 -5.05 -23.22 0.55
CA PHE A 291 -5.30 -21.78 0.48
C PHE A 291 -4.13 -21.04 1.13
N THR A 292 -3.61 -20.03 0.45
CA THR A 292 -2.57 -19.14 0.97
C THR A 292 -3.17 -17.77 1.28
N ALA A 293 -3.04 -17.31 2.52
CA ALA A 293 -3.42 -15.96 2.92
C ALA A 293 -2.41 -14.93 2.38
N PRO A 294 -2.82 -13.67 2.11
CA PRO A 294 -1.90 -12.59 1.76
C PRO A 294 -0.84 -12.37 2.83
N GLU A 295 0.27 -11.73 2.47
CA GLU A 295 1.34 -11.45 3.44
C GLU A 295 1.04 -10.17 4.25
N ALA A 296 1.24 -10.23 5.56
CA ALA A 296 1.25 -9.09 6.45
C ALA A 296 2.69 -8.69 6.79
N VAL A 297 3.03 -7.42 6.63
CA VAL A 297 4.31 -6.82 7.01
C VAL A 297 4.17 -6.17 8.37
N MET A 298 5.07 -6.48 9.28
CA MET A 298 5.06 -6.01 10.66
C MET A 298 6.36 -5.27 10.99
N VAL A 299 6.21 -4.09 11.58
CA VAL A 299 7.32 -3.22 11.99
C VAL A 299 7.18 -2.88 13.46
N TYR A 300 8.26 -2.97 14.21
CA TYR A 300 8.38 -2.44 15.57
C TYR A 300 9.46 -1.39 15.65
N THR A 301 9.20 -0.32 16.38
CA THR A 301 10.19 0.69 16.76
C THR A 301 9.80 1.40 18.05
N ASP A 302 10.77 1.85 18.82
CA ASP A 302 10.62 2.73 20.00
C ASP A 302 10.94 4.22 19.68
N LYS A 303 11.11 4.53 18.37
CA LYS A 303 11.53 5.85 17.87
C LYS A 303 10.41 6.60 17.15
N GLY A 304 9.16 6.30 17.48
CA GLY A 304 7.99 7.02 17.00
C GLY A 304 7.52 6.67 15.59
N LEU A 305 6.45 7.34 15.17
CA LEU A 305 5.77 7.12 13.90
C LEU A 305 6.66 7.42 12.69
N GLY A 306 7.54 8.41 12.78
CA GLY A 306 8.45 8.77 11.69
C GLY A 306 9.44 7.64 11.36
N GLU A 307 10.03 7.00 12.37
CA GLU A 307 10.93 5.86 12.12
C GLU A 307 10.16 4.63 11.61
N MET A 308 8.97 4.35 12.14
CA MET A 308 8.10 3.30 11.58
C MET A 308 7.89 3.52 10.07
N SER A 309 7.55 4.74 9.66
CA SER A 309 7.34 5.08 8.24
C SER A 309 8.61 4.88 7.41
N ARG A 310 9.77 5.35 7.87
CA ARG A 310 11.05 5.17 7.17
C ARG A 310 11.44 3.69 7.04
N ILE A 311 11.13 2.87 8.05
CA ILE A 311 11.32 1.41 7.96
C ILE A 311 10.45 0.81 6.86
N PHE A 312 9.15 1.14 6.78
CA PHE A 312 8.28 0.72 5.68
C PHE A 312 8.80 1.20 4.33
N HIS A 313 9.20 2.47 4.20
CA HIS A 313 9.71 3.04 2.95
C HIS A 313 10.95 2.27 2.45
N ARG A 314 11.94 2.07 3.30
CA ARG A 314 13.16 1.31 2.96
C ARG A 314 12.84 -0.14 2.61
N THR A 315 11.92 -0.76 3.34
CA THR A 315 11.47 -2.14 3.10
C THR A 315 10.82 -2.28 1.73
N TYR A 316 9.88 -1.38 1.40
CA TYR A 316 9.17 -1.47 0.13
C TYR A 316 10.06 -1.12 -1.07
N MET A 317 10.94 -0.15 -0.91
CA MET A 317 11.95 0.15 -1.93
C MET A 317 12.88 -1.03 -2.16
N LYS A 318 13.36 -1.69 -1.10
CA LYS A 318 14.33 -2.78 -1.23
C LYS A 318 13.69 -4.11 -1.61
N HIS A 319 12.59 -4.49 -0.97
CA HIS A 319 12.06 -5.86 -1.01
C HIS A 319 10.71 -6.01 -1.71
N LEU A 320 9.92 -4.94 -1.96
CA LEU A 320 8.59 -5.05 -2.56
C LEU A 320 8.59 -4.68 -4.03
N ILE A 321 8.97 -3.44 -4.36
CA ILE A 321 8.88 -2.89 -5.71
C ILE A 321 9.80 -3.65 -6.66
N LYS A 322 9.21 -4.33 -7.65
CA LYS A 322 9.92 -5.25 -8.56
C LYS A 322 10.46 -4.54 -9.82
N SER A 323 9.86 -3.43 -10.18
CA SER A 323 10.18 -2.70 -11.41
C SER A 323 11.60 -2.14 -11.40
N PRO A 324 12.36 -2.22 -12.52
CA PRO A 324 13.66 -1.55 -12.64
C PRO A 324 13.56 -0.03 -12.51
N TRP A 325 12.38 0.54 -12.72
CA TRP A 325 12.11 1.96 -12.48
C TRP A 325 12.21 2.38 -11.01
N ARG A 326 12.24 1.44 -10.08
CA ARG A 326 12.48 1.71 -8.66
C ARG A 326 13.76 2.54 -8.43
N ASP A 327 14.84 2.20 -9.14
CA ASP A 327 16.18 2.70 -8.88
C ASP A 327 16.64 3.80 -9.85
N VAL A 328 15.77 4.21 -10.78
CA VAL A 328 16.09 5.21 -11.81
C VAL A 328 15.22 6.46 -11.71
N GLU A 329 15.70 7.55 -12.30
CA GLU A 329 14.95 8.80 -12.42
C GLU A 329 13.65 8.59 -13.20
N ARG A 330 12.53 9.11 -12.67
CA ARG A 330 11.26 9.15 -13.38
C ARG A 330 11.28 10.26 -14.43
N PRO A 331 10.76 10.00 -15.64
CA PRO A 331 10.57 11.08 -16.61
C PRO A 331 9.57 12.11 -16.08
N VAL A 332 9.85 13.39 -16.29
CA VAL A 332 8.85 14.43 -16.07
C VAL A 332 7.79 14.29 -17.16
N LEU A 333 6.61 13.88 -16.77
CA LEU A 333 5.51 13.68 -17.72
C LEU A 333 4.52 14.84 -17.74
N ILE A 334 3.78 14.94 -18.84
CA ILE A 334 2.57 15.75 -18.94
C ILE A 334 1.42 14.86 -19.39
N ASN A 335 0.32 14.88 -18.63
CA ASN A 335 -0.86 14.09 -18.92
C ASN A 335 -1.92 14.97 -19.61
N SER A 336 -2.61 14.43 -20.60
CA SER A 336 -3.59 15.17 -21.43
C SER A 336 -4.96 15.33 -20.75
N TRP A 337 -5.26 14.61 -19.65
CA TRP A 337 -6.62 14.54 -19.11
C TRP A 337 -7.18 15.91 -18.71
N GLU A 338 -6.61 16.58 -17.72
CA GLU A 338 -7.10 17.90 -17.29
C GLU A 338 -6.91 19.02 -18.36
N ALA A 339 -6.11 18.77 -19.39
CA ALA A 339 -5.88 19.72 -20.47
C ALA A 339 -6.96 19.65 -21.57
N ALA A 340 -7.47 18.47 -21.89
CA ALA A 340 -8.31 18.23 -23.05
C ALA A 340 -9.52 17.31 -22.81
N TYR A 341 -9.52 16.51 -21.74
CA TYR A 341 -10.51 15.42 -21.55
C TYR A 341 -10.66 14.59 -22.84
N PHE A 342 -11.88 14.40 -23.34
CA PHE A 342 -12.15 13.68 -24.59
C PHE A 342 -11.96 14.51 -25.87
N ASP A 343 -11.78 15.85 -25.76
CA ASP A 343 -11.64 16.76 -26.93
C ASP A 343 -10.19 16.83 -27.42
N PHE A 344 -9.69 15.76 -28.01
CA PHE A 344 -8.38 15.71 -28.64
C PHE A 344 -8.41 14.94 -29.96
N ASP A 345 -7.41 15.21 -30.81
CA ASP A 345 -7.02 14.50 -32.00
C ASP A 345 -5.48 14.45 -32.08
N ASP A 346 -4.93 13.78 -33.08
CA ASP A 346 -3.50 13.67 -33.29
C ASP A 346 -2.80 15.04 -33.45
N ASP A 347 -3.39 16.00 -34.16
CA ASP A 347 -2.79 17.33 -34.35
C ASP A 347 -2.77 18.15 -33.04
N LYS A 348 -3.84 18.09 -32.25
CA LYS A 348 -3.90 18.73 -30.94
C LYS A 348 -2.86 18.17 -29.97
N LEU A 349 -2.68 16.84 -29.93
CA LEU A 349 -1.69 16.18 -29.07
C LEU A 349 -0.26 16.49 -29.50
N VAL A 350 0.03 16.56 -30.81
CA VAL A 350 1.36 16.97 -31.30
C VAL A 350 1.64 18.45 -30.97
N ALA A 351 0.66 19.34 -31.14
CA ALA A 351 0.82 20.74 -30.73
C ALA A 351 1.04 20.89 -29.20
N PHE A 352 0.39 20.04 -28.42
CA PHE A 352 0.59 19.96 -26.97
C PHE A 352 2.00 19.47 -26.64
N ALA A 353 2.47 18.40 -27.30
CA ALA A 353 3.83 17.88 -27.14
C ALA A 353 4.90 18.90 -27.52
N HIS A 354 4.70 19.65 -28.60
CA HIS A 354 5.61 20.70 -29.06
C HIS A 354 5.85 21.79 -28.01
N GLU A 355 4.78 22.29 -27.37
CA GLU A 355 4.91 23.28 -26.31
C GLU A 355 5.51 22.69 -25.02
N ALA A 356 5.15 21.46 -24.68
CA ALA A 356 5.71 20.76 -23.53
C ALA A 356 7.23 20.50 -23.67
N ALA A 357 7.69 20.09 -24.86
CA ALA A 357 9.10 19.90 -25.18
C ALA A 357 9.94 21.15 -24.96
N LYS A 358 9.44 22.33 -25.34
CA LYS A 358 10.13 23.62 -25.15
C LYS A 358 10.37 23.95 -23.67
N MET A 359 9.59 23.37 -22.78
CA MET A 359 9.73 23.56 -21.34
C MET A 359 10.63 22.49 -20.69
N GLY A 360 11.00 21.43 -21.42
CA GLY A 360 11.88 20.36 -20.93
C GLY A 360 11.14 19.17 -20.36
N VAL A 361 9.85 18.99 -20.66
CA VAL A 361 9.08 17.78 -20.35
C VAL A 361 9.66 16.59 -21.12
N ASP A 362 9.69 15.39 -20.49
CA ASP A 362 10.30 14.19 -21.05
C ASP A 362 9.28 13.28 -21.75
N MET A 363 8.00 13.35 -21.38
CA MET A 363 6.98 12.39 -21.85
C MET A 363 5.59 13.01 -21.95
N LEU A 364 4.89 12.71 -23.05
CA LEU A 364 3.45 12.94 -23.17
C LEU A 364 2.69 11.67 -22.81
N VAL A 365 1.71 11.76 -21.93
CA VAL A 365 0.76 10.67 -21.63
C VAL A 365 -0.59 11.02 -22.23
N MET A 366 -1.03 10.22 -23.21
CA MET A 366 -2.38 10.26 -23.76
C MET A 366 -3.32 9.49 -22.84
N ASP A 367 -4.22 10.20 -22.16
CA ASP A 367 -5.19 9.64 -21.21
C ASP A 367 -6.43 9.06 -21.93
N ASP A 368 -7.55 8.88 -21.23
CA ASP A 368 -8.79 8.26 -21.70
C ASP A 368 -9.33 8.87 -23.02
N GLY A 369 -9.91 8.05 -23.91
CA GLY A 369 -10.59 8.50 -25.12
C GLY A 369 -9.90 8.18 -26.46
N TRP A 370 -8.80 7.41 -26.47
CA TRP A 370 -8.03 7.09 -27.68
C TRP A 370 -8.53 5.84 -28.44
N PHE A 371 -9.42 5.04 -27.84
CA PHE A 371 -9.81 3.70 -28.30
C PHE A 371 -11.29 3.61 -28.70
N GLY A 372 -11.64 2.59 -29.50
CA GLY A 372 -13.01 2.29 -29.91
C GLY A 372 -13.73 3.49 -30.56
N HIS A 373 -14.89 3.83 -30.04
CA HIS A 373 -15.63 5.05 -30.38
C HIS A 373 -15.84 5.97 -29.16
N ARG A 374 -14.90 5.96 -28.22
CA ARG A 374 -14.96 6.65 -26.93
C ARG A 374 -14.83 8.15 -27.07
N GLU A 375 -15.97 8.83 -27.02
CA GLU A 375 -16.10 10.29 -27.02
C GLU A 375 -16.56 10.85 -25.66
N SER A 376 -16.93 9.94 -24.72
CA SER A 376 -17.44 10.22 -23.38
C SER A 376 -17.27 8.97 -22.49
N ASP A 377 -17.64 9.07 -21.21
CA ASP A 377 -17.49 7.99 -20.21
C ASP A 377 -18.38 6.77 -20.45
N ASP A 378 -19.33 6.80 -21.42
CA ASP A 378 -20.42 5.84 -21.55
C ASP A 378 -20.18 4.71 -22.56
N SER A 379 -19.05 4.69 -23.26
CA SER A 379 -18.80 3.73 -24.34
C SER A 379 -17.40 3.14 -24.35
N SER A 380 -17.25 2.03 -25.08
CA SER A 380 -16.01 1.42 -25.61
C SER A 380 -14.99 0.90 -24.59
N LEU A 381 -15.21 0.97 -23.27
CA LEU A 381 -14.29 0.28 -22.35
C LEU A 381 -14.22 -1.20 -22.70
N SER A 382 -13.03 -1.76 -22.73
CA SER A 382 -12.63 -3.10 -23.20
C SER A 382 -12.50 -3.27 -24.72
N ASP A 383 -12.74 -2.24 -25.50
CA ASP A 383 -12.48 -2.23 -26.96
C ASP A 383 -11.12 -1.55 -27.22
N TRP A 384 -10.02 -2.22 -26.85
CA TRP A 384 -8.67 -1.63 -26.88
C TRP A 384 -8.06 -1.61 -28.29
N TYR A 385 -8.78 -1.02 -29.23
CA TYR A 385 -8.29 -0.72 -30.59
C TYR A 385 -8.40 0.78 -30.87
N VAL A 386 -7.49 1.29 -31.72
CA VAL A 386 -7.32 2.73 -31.94
C VAL A 386 -8.57 3.37 -32.56
N ASN A 387 -8.99 4.52 -32.03
CA ASN A 387 -10.02 5.36 -32.59
C ASN A 387 -9.46 6.13 -33.81
N GLU A 388 -9.60 5.59 -35.00
CA GLU A 388 -9.08 6.18 -36.25
C GLU A 388 -9.75 7.51 -36.64
N LYS A 389 -10.91 7.85 -36.06
CA LYS A 389 -11.53 9.16 -36.26
C LYS A 389 -10.77 10.26 -35.56
N LYS A 390 -10.25 9.97 -34.36
CA LYS A 390 -9.42 10.89 -33.57
C LYS A 390 -7.97 10.86 -34.03
N LEU A 391 -7.42 9.68 -34.22
CA LEU A 391 -6.03 9.44 -34.60
C LEU A 391 -5.98 9.02 -36.05
N LYS A 392 -6.15 9.97 -36.97
CA LYS A 392 -6.30 9.75 -38.42
C LYS A 392 -5.10 9.10 -39.09
N GLY A 393 -3.90 9.30 -38.51
CA GLY A 393 -2.67 8.65 -38.95
C GLY A 393 -2.40 7.32 -38.29
N GLY A 394 -3.25 6.89 -37.35
CA GLY A 394 -3.01 5.78 -36.42
C GLY A 394 -2.11 6.13 -35.29
N LEU A 395 -2.06 5.25 -34.27
CA LEU A 395 -1.29 5.45 -33.03
C LEU A 395 0.23 5.56 -33.29
N SER A 396 0.77 4.71 -34.18
CA SER A 396 2.20 4.72 -34.53
C SER A 396 2.63 6.07 -35.10
N SER A 397 1.83 6.67 -36.00
CA SER A 397 2.12 7.99 -36.58
C SER A 397 2.09 9.09 -35.51
N LEU A 398 1.13 9.07 -34.59
CA LEU A 398 1.10 10.01 -33.48
C LEU A 398 2.37 9.90 -32.62
N ILE A 399 2.75 8.66 -32.24
CA ILE A 399 3.95 8.40 -31.42
C ILE A 399 5.21 8.89 -32.13
N GLU A 400 5.37 8.61 -33.43
CA GLU A 400 6.51 9.11 -34.22
C GLU A 400 6.58 10.64 -34.22
N ARG A 401 5.45 11.33 -34.40
CA ARG A 401 5.37 12.80 -34.35
C ARG A 401 5.72 13.36 -32.95
N VAL A 402 5.24 12.71 -31.87
CA VAL A 402 5.58 13.09 -30.48
C VAL A 402 7.06 12.83 -30.20
N ASN A 403 7.61 11.69 -30.66
CA ASN A 403 9.03 11.38 -30.50
C ASN A 403 9.93 12.36 -31.30
N ALA A 404 9.46 12.89 -32.45
CA ALA A 404 10.17 13.89 -33.22
C ALA A 404 10.30 15.23 -32.46
N GLU A 405 9.41 15.54 -31.53
CA GLU A 405 9.51 16.67 -30.60
C GLU A 405 10.47 16.38 -29.42
N GLY A 406 11.01 15.17 -29.31
CA GLY A 406 11.94 14.75 -28.26
C GLY A 406 11.29 14.11 -27.03
N LEU A 407 9.98 13.90 -27.03
CA LEU A 407 9.27 13.29 -25.91
C LEU A 407 9.11 11.78 -26.08
N LYS A 408 9.10 11.07 -24.95
CA LYS A 408 8.57 9.71 -24.83
C LYS A 408 7.04 9.71 -24.89
N PHE A 409 6.44 8.53 -25.03
CA PHE A 409 4.99 8.39 -25.12
C PHE A 409 4.43 7.42 -24.09
N GLY A 410 3.36 7.85 -23.41
CA GLY A 410 2.58 7.04 -22.48
C GLY A 410 1.11 6.94 -22.88
N ILE A 411 0.44 5.90 -22.38
CA ILE A 411 -0.95 5.58 -22.71
C ILE A 411 -1.74 5.13 -21.49
N TRP A 412 -3.05 5.39 -21.47
CA TRP A 412 -3.98 5.03 -20.42
C TRP A 412 -4.80 3.79 -20.79
N TYR A 413 -5.10 2.94 -19.79
CA TYR A 413 -6.00 1.80 -19.87
C TYR A 413 -6.83 1.66 -18.59
N GLU A 414 -8.04 1.10 -18.71
CA GLU A 414 -8.88 0.63 -17.61
C GLU A 414 -9.32 -0.83 -17.86
N PRO A 415 -8.41 -1.80 -17.75
CA PRO A 415 -8.59 -3.13 -18.34
C PRO A 415 -9.53 -4.05 -17.57
N GLU A 416 -9.97 -3.67 -16.38
CA GLU A 416 -10.88 -4.44 -15.53
C GLU A 416 -12.35 -4.04 -15.73
N MET A 417 -12.61 -3.01 -16.55
CA MET A 417 -13.95 -2.44 -16.78
C MET A 417 -14.41 -2.66 -18.20
N ILE A 418 -15.73 -2.62 -18.38
CA ILE A 418 -16.41 -2.78 -19.68
C ILE A 418 -17.60 -1.84 -19.75
N SER A 419 -17.79 -1.19 -20.90
CA SER A 419 -19.00 -0.40 -21.15
C SER A 419 -20.12 -1.29 -21.68
N PRO A 420 -21.38 -1.06 -21.28
CA PRO A 420 -22.54 -1.70 -21.96
C PRO A 420 -22.56 -1.42 -23.46
N ASP A 421 -22.14 -0.22 -23.86
CA ASP A 421 -21.90 0.14 -25.27
C ASP A 421 -20.43 -0.11 -25.65
N SER A 422 -20.06 -1.38 -25.77
CA SER A 422 -18.78 -1.84 -26.33
C SER A 422 -19.01 -3.06 -27.21
N ASP A 423 -18.08 -3.30 -28.14
CA ASP A 423 -18.13 -4.48 -29.01
C ASP A 423 -17.92 -5.76 -28.18
N LEU A 424 -17.03 -5.70 -27.17
CA LEU A 424 -16.78 -6.83 -26.31
C LEU A 424 -18.04 -7.21 -25.51
N TYR A 425 -18.79 -6.24 -24.96
CA TYR A 425 -20.01 -6.53 -24.21
C TYR A 425 -21.10 -7.13 -25.09
N ARG A 426 -21.27 -6.61 -26.31
CA ARG A 426 -22.22 -7.18 -27.32
C ARG A 426 -21.89 -8.62 -27.69
N ALA A 427 -20.60 -8.95 -27.78
CA ALA A 427 -20.14 -10.30 -28.08
C ALA A 427 -20.22 -11.25 -26.87
N HIS A 428 -19.94 -10.76 -25.68
CA HIS A 428 -19.79 -11.56 -24.45
C HIS A 428 -20.42 -10.88 -23.24
N PRO A 429 -21.75 -10.73 -23.16
CA PRO A 429 -22.40 -10.10 -22.01
C PRO A 429 -22.21 -10.91 -20.71
N ASP A 430 -21.93 -12.22 -20.82
CA ASP A 430 -21.62 -13.13 -19.71
C ASP A 430 -20.21 -12.96 -19.12
N TRP A 431 -19.37 -12.10 -19.71
CA TRP A 431 -18.03 -11.81 -19.22
C TRP A 431 -18.00 -10.72 -18.14
N CYS A 432 -19.14 -10.08 -17.88
CA CYS A 432 -19.30 -9.19 -16.73
C CYS A 432 -19.55 -9.97 -15.43
N LEU A 433 -19.07 -9.45 -14.30
CA LEU A 433 -19.58 -9.84 -13.00
C LEU A 433 -21.08 -9.50 -12.94
N HIS A 434 -21.92 -10.47 -12.66
CA HIS A 434 -23.37 -10.27 -12.48
C HIS A 434 -23.99 -11.37 -11.64
N VAL A 435 -25.16 -11.08 -11.06
CA VAL A 435 -25.97 -12.03 -10.34
C VAL A 435 -27.19 -12.39 -11.19
N PRO A 436 -27.49 -13.66 -11.45
CA PRO A 436 -28.63 -14.07 -12.28
C PRO A 436 -29.95 -13.45 -11.79
N ASN A 437 -30.77 -12.97 -12.74
CA ASN A 437 -32.07 -12.31 -12.49
C ASN A 437 -32.00 -10.99 -11.71
N ARG A 438 -30.84 -10.34 -11.65
CA ARG A 438 -30.66 -8.97 -11.15
C ARG A 438 -30.10 -8.09 -12.24
N GLU A 439 -30.51 -6.83 -12.27
CA GLU A 439 -29.88 -5.80 -13.10
C GLU A 439 -28.51 -5.44 -12.50
N ASN A 440 -27.54 -5.15 -13.37
CA ASN A 440 -26.26 -4.64 -12.92
C ASN A 440 -26.36 -3.15 -12.59
N SER A 441 -25.85 -2.75 -11.45
CA SER A 441 -25.72 -1.33 -11.09
C SER A 441 -24.60 -0.68 -11.89
N PRO A 442 -24.87 0.34 -12.72
CA PRO A 442 -23.79 1.09 -13.35
C PRO A 442 -23.12 2.04 -12.34
N ALA A 443 -21.81 2.17 -12.41
CA ALA A 443 -21.09 3.26 -11.79
C ALA A 443 -20.14 3.85 -12.83
N ARG A 444 -20.11 5.17 -13.01
CA ARG A 444 -19.47 5.83 -14.14
C ARG A 444 -19.90 5.25 -15.52
N LEU A 445 -21.16 4.82 -15.63
CA LEU A 445 -21.74 4.22 -16.85
C LEU A 445 -21.02 2.95 -17.34
N GLN A 446 -20.31 2.26 -16.46
CA GLN A 446 -19.53 1.07 -16.77
C GLN A 446 -19.84 -0.11 -15.83
N TYR A 447 -19.54 -1.32 -16.31
CA TYR A 447 -19.60 -2.58 -15.57
C TYR A 447 -18.19 -3.11 -15.29
N VAL A 448 -18.10 -4.22 -14.57
CA VAL A 448 -16.83 -4.88 -14.20
C VAL A 448 -16.71 -6.19 -14.97
N LEU A 449 -15.56 -6.43 -15.59
CA LEU A 449 -15.23 -7.72 -16.17
C LEU A 449 -15.01 -8.78 -15.10
N ASP A 450 -15.39 -10.02 -15.40
CA ASP A 450 -15.14 -11.16 -14.52
C ASP A 450 -13.66 -11.61 -14.62
N MET A 451 -12.77 -11.01 -13.84
CA MET A 451 -11.34 -11.35 -13.79
C MET A 451 -11.09 -12.74 -13.18
N THR A 452 -12.10 -13.43 -12.65
CA THR A 452 -11.94 -14.84 -12.25
C THR A 452 -11.75 -15.74 -13.47
N ARG A 453 -12.24 -15.32 -14.63
CA ARG A 453 -12.21 -16.06 -15.90
C ARG A 453 -10.89 -15.88 -16.62
N LYS A 454 -10.28 -17.01 -16.96
CA LYS A 454 -9.02 -16.99 -17.75
C LYS A 454 -9.23 -16.47 -19.18
N ASP A 455 -10.35 -16.83 -19.83
CA ASP A 455 -10.69 -16.38 -21.20
C ASP A 455 -10.85 -14.86 -21.27
N VAL A 456 -11.45 -14.22 -20.25
CA VAL A 456 -11.52 -12.76 -20.14
C VAL A 456 -10.13 -12.15 -20.04
N ARG A 457 -9.30 -12.63 -19.10
CA ARG A 457 -7.93 -12.13 -18.93
C ARG A 457 -7.07 -12.34 -20.19
N ASP A 458 -7.22 -13.48 -20.88
CA ASP A 458 -6.49 -13.77 -22.12
C ASP A 458 -6.90 -12.82 -23.25
N ASN A 459 -8.17 -12.48 -23.34
CA ASN A 459 -8.67 -11.53 -24.36
C ASN A 459 -8.11 -10.12 -24.09
N ILE A 460 -8.25 -9.61 -22.87
CA ILE A 460 -7.73 -8.27 -22.49
C ILE A 460 -6.21 -8.23 -22.68
N PHE A 461 -5.49 -9.27 -22.24
CA PHE A 461 -4.05 -9.36 -22.47
C PHE A 461 -3.70 -9.29 -23.96
N ALA A 462 -4.40 -10.06 -24.81
CA ALA A 462 -4.11 -10.09 -26.25
C ALA A 462 -4.33 -8.72 -26.92
N GLN A 463 -5.43 -8.02 -26.58
CA GLN A 463 -5.71 -6.69 -27.12
C GLN A 463 -4.62 -5.69 -26.73
N MET A 464 -4.35 -5.55 -25.43
CA MET A 464 -3.34 -4.60 -24.93
C MET A 464 -1.92 -4.99 -25.38
N TYR A 465 -1.57 -6.30 -25.37
CA TYR A 465 -0.28 -6.78 -25.86
C TYR A 465 -0.02 -6.37 -27.30
N LYS A 466 -1.04 -6.48 -28.16
CA LYS A 466 -0.95 -6.03 -29.56
C LYS A 466 -0.58 -4.56 -29.65
N VAL A 467 -1.30 -3.70 -28.95
CA VAL A 467 -1.02 -2.24 -28.96
C VAL A 467 0.38 -1.93 -28.42
N LEU A 468 0.77 -2.55 -27.29
CA LEU A 468 2.07 -2.28 -26.65
C LEU A 468 3.25 -2.85 -27.44
N SER A 469 3.08 -3.98 -28.16
CA SER A 469 4.15 -4.60 -28.95
C SER A 469 4.34 -3.96 -30.34
N GLU A 470 3.27 -3.41 -30.91
CA GLU A 470 3.32 -2.76 -32.23
C GLU A 470 3.73 -1.27 -32.15
N ASN A 471 3.77 -0.68 -30.95
CA ASN A 471 4.01 0.75 -30.78
C ASN A 471 5.10 1.01 -29.73
N LYS A 472 5.87 2.11 -29.90
CA LYS A 472 6.89 2.53 -28.96
C LYS A 472 6.27 3.27 -27.77
N ILE A 473 5.78 2.52 -26.81
CA ILE A 473 5.14 3.02 -25.59
C ILE A 473 6.11 2.83 -24.42
N ASP A 474 6.36 3.89 -23.67
CA ASP A 474 7.31 3.91 -22.53
C ASP A 474 6.60 3.89 -21.17
N TYR A 475 5.28 4.16 -21.13
CA TYR A 475 4.51 4.29 -19.91
C TYR A 475 3.06 3.84 -20.10
N VAL A 476 2.52 3.18 -19.07
CA VAL A 476 1.11 2.78 -19.01
C VAL A 476 0.50 3.25 -17.69
N LYS A 477 -0.57 4.05 -17.76
CA LYS A 477 -1.44 4.34 -16.62
C LYS A 477 -2.55 3.28 -16.59
N TRP A 478 -2.58 2.48 -15.52
CA TRP A 478 -3.56 1.42 -15.31
C TRP A 478 -4.61 1.87 -14.31
N ASP A 479 -5.81 2.13 -14.75
CA ASP A 479 -6.90 2.67 -13.96
C ASP A 479 -7.95 1.64 -13.53
N PHE A 480 -8.78 2.00 -12.53
CA PHE A 480 -9.87 1.20 -11.99
C PHE A 480 -10.89 2.14 -11.33
N ASN A 481 -11.94 2.52 -12.05
CA ASN A 481 -12.77 3.66 -11.70
C ASN A 481 -14.14 3.33 -11.09
N ARG A 482 -14.32 2.13 -10.53
CA ARG A 482 -15.53 1.82 -9.77
C ARG A 482 -15.30 0.71 -8.73
N ASN A 483 -16.18 0.67 -7.72
CA ASN A 483 -16.25 -0.45 -6.80
C ASN A 483 -17.04 -1.62 -7.43
N LEU A 484 -16.81 -2.84 -6.93
CA LEU A 484 -17.62 -4.00 -7.24
C LEU A 484 -18.95 -3.93 -6.46
N THR A 485 -20.06 -4.23 -7.14
CA THR A 485 -21.42 -4.16 -6.58
C THR A 485 -22.05 -5.55 -6.54
N GLU A 486 -22.86 -5.92 -7.51
CA GLU A 486 -23.49 -7.24 -7.59
C GLU A 486 -22.44 -8.28 -8.00
N VAL A 487 -21.81 -8.93 -7.02
CA VAL A 487 -20.69 -9.83 -7.28
C VAL A 487 -21.20 -11.26 -7.49
N GLY A 488 -21.05 -11.72 -8.69
CA GLY A 488 -21.31 -13.10 -9.10
C GLY A 488 -20.56 -13.42 -10.39
N SER A 489 -20.08 -14.64 -10.51
CA SER A 489 -19.41 -15.14 -11.74
C SER A 489 -20.29 -16.19 -12.39
N ALA A 490 -20.57 -16.02 -13.69
CA ALA A 490 -21.28 -17.02 -14.49
C ALA A 490 -20.51 -18.34 -14.64
N LEU A 491 -19.19 -18.31 -14.40
CA LEU A 491 -18.32 -19.49 -14.48
C LEU A 491 -18.37 -20.35 -13.22
N LEU A 492 -18.53 -19.73 -12.04
CA LEU A 492 -18.40 -20.45 -10.76
C LEU A 492 -19.74 -21.07 -10.31
N PRO A 493 -19.72 -22.28 -9.73
CA PRO A 493 -20.89 -22.91 -9.16
C PRO A 493 -21.33 -22.18 -7.88
N PRO A 494 -22.59 -22.38 -7.40
CA PRO A 494 -23.16 -21.67 -6.27
C PRO A 494 -22.30 -21.71 -4.99
N GLU A 495 -21.69 -22.84 -4.69
CA GLU A 495 -20.85 -23.05 -3.50
C GLU A 495 -19.53 -22.29 -3.52
N ARG A 496 -19.11 -21.78 -4.69
CA ARG A 496 -17.86 -20.99 -4.87
C ARG A 496 -18.13 -19.50 -5.14
N GLN A 497 -19.37 -19.04 -5.12
CA GLN A 497 -19.68 -17.63 -5.42
C GLN A 497 -19.07 -16.64 -4.42
N LYS A 498 -18.88 -17.03 -3.16
CA LYS A 498 -18.18 -16.20 -2.16
C LYS A 498 -16.67 -16.15 -2.33
N GLU A 499 -16.09 -16.90 -3.28
CA GLU A 499 -14.68 -16.82 -3.66
C GLU A 499 -14.42 -15.70 -4.68
N VAL A 500 -15.46 -15.18 -5.34
CA VAL A 500 -15.34 -14.28 -6.50
C VAL A 500 -14.50 -13.05 -6.18
N MET A 501 -14.72 -12.39 -5.03
CA MET A 501 -13.97 -11.19 -4.66
C MET A 501 -12.45 -11.45 -4.58
N HIS A 502 -12.04 -12.54 -3.94
CA HIS A 502 -10.63 -12.90 -3.83
C HIS A 502 -10.08 -13.39 -5.18
N ARG A 503 -10.83 -14.22 -5.91
CA ARG A 503 -10.45 -14.69 -7.26
C ARG A 503 -10.30 -13.55 -8.26
N PHE A 504 -11.11 -12.51 -8.15
CA PHE A 504 -11.01 -11.30 -8.94
C PHE A 504 -9.63 -10.63 -8.73
N VAL A 505 -9.22 -10.45 -7.49
CA VAL A 505 -7.92 -9.87 -7.14
C VAL A 505 -6.76 -10.73 -7.66
N LEU A 506 -6.85 -12.05 -7.49
CA LEU A 506 -5.84 -12.98 -8.04
C LEU A 506 -5.78 -12.91 -9.58
N GLY A 507 -6.93 -12.75 -10.24
CA GLY A 507 -7.00 -12.55 -11.68
C GLY A 507 -6.39 -11.23 -12.14
N THR A 508 -6.61 -10.16 -11.40
CA THR A 508 -5.95 -8.87 -11.65
C THR A 508 -4.43 -8.97 -11.49
N TYR A 509 -3.96 -9.62 -10.44
CA TYR A 509 -2.52 -9.86 -10.22
C TYR A 509 -1.90 -10.72 -11.33
N ASP A 510 -2.58 -11.78 -11.79
CA ASP A 510 -2.14 -12.59 -12.94
C ASP A 510 -1.98 -11.72 -14.19
N LEU A 511 -2.96 -10.88 -14.47
CA LEU A 511 -2.92 -10.01 -15.65
C LEU A 511 -1.77 -8.99 -15.56
N MET A 512 -1.59 -8.33 -14.41
CA MET A 512 -0.50 -7.38 -14.19
C MET A 512 0.88 -8.06 -14.25
N ASP A 513 1.04 -9.26 -13.65
CA ASP A 513 2.30 -10.00 -13.68
C ASP A 513 2.70 -10.39 -15.11
N ARG A 514 1.73 -10.76 -15.95
CA ARG A 514 1.95 -11.03 -17.38
C ARG A 514 2.45 -9.80 -18.12
N PHE A 515 1.87 -8.61 -17.88
CA PHE A 515 2.31 -7.37 -18.52
C PHE A 515 3.69 -6.92 -18.06
N VAL A 516 3.96 -6.93 -16.77
CA VAL A 516 5.28 -6.55 -16.24
C VAL A 516 6.38 -7.48 -16.74
N LYS A 517 6.10 -8.77 -16.91
CA LYS A 517 7.04 -9.73 -17.51
C LYS A 517 7.24 -9.53 -19.02
N ALA A 518 6.16 -9.24 -19.75
CA ALA A 518 6.23 -9.03 -21.19
C ALA A 518 6.90 -7.71 -21.57
N PHE A 519 6.70 -6.67 -20.74
CA PHE A 519 7.18 -5.31 -20.98
C PHE A 519 7.94 -4.74 -19.78
N PRO A 520 9.08 -5.29 -19.38
CA PRO A 520 9.79 -4.92 -18.14
C PRO A 520 10.32 -3.48 -18.15
N ASN A 521 10.46 -2.87 -19.33
CA ASN A 521 10.95 -1.50 -19.49
C ASN A 521 9.85 -0.44 -19.55
N ILE A 522 8.58 -0.84 -19.63
CA ILE A 522 7.45 0.09 -19.52
C ILE A 522 7.28 0.51 -18.06
N LEU A 523 7.15 1.80 -17.83
CA LEU A 523 6.80 2.34 -16.52
C LEU A 523 5.29 2.19 -16.32
N PHE A 524 4.88 1.30 -15.41
CA PHE A 524 3.48 1.16 -15.02
C PHE A 524 3.16 2.07 -13.84
N GLU A 525 2.13 2.89 -13.98
CA GLU A 525 1.50 3.64 -12.89
C GLU A 525 0.12 3.07 -12.62
N ASN A 526 -0.18 2.72 -11.38
CA ASN A 526 -1.54 2.32 -10.99
C ASN A 526 -2.39 3.55 -10.64
N CYS A 527 -3.65 3.52 -11.03
CA CYS A 527 -4.68 4.48 -10.66
C CYS A 527 -5.95 3.71 -10.27
N SER A 528 -6.78 4.28 -9.43
CA SER A 528 -8.07 3.69 -9.08
C SER A 528 -9.02 4.82 -8.66
N GLY A 529 -9.52 5.57 -9.64
CA GLY A 529 -10.20 6.84 -9.35
C GLY A 529 -9.33 7.67 -8.40
N GLY A 530 -8.10 7.95 -8.78
CA GLY A 530 -7.08 8.44 -7.86
C GLY A 530 -6.42 7.33 -7.05
N GLY A 531 -6.38 7.49 -5.73
CA GLY A 531 -5.65 6.63 -4.80
C GLY A 531 -6.45 5.47 -4.21
N GLY A 532 -7.51 4.98 -4.86
CA GLY A 532 -8.38 3.92 -4.32
C GLY A 532 -7.72 2.55 -4.18
N ARG A 533 -6.59 2.30 -4.86
CA ARG A 533 -5.73 1.12 -4.68
C ARG A 533 -4.28 1.52 -4.43
N PHE A 534 -4.07 2.61 -3.68
CA PHE A 534 -2.72 2.94 -3.21
C PHE A 534 -2.36 2.02 -2.05
N ASP A 535 -1.88 0.83 -2.38
CA ASP A 535 -1.57 -0.23 -1.44
C ASP A 535 -0.29 -1.00 -1.84
N ALA A 536 0.23 -1.80 -0.92
CA ALA A 536 1.46 -2.56 -1.12
C ALA A 536 1.32 -3.66 -2.20
N GLY A 537 0.10 -4.17 -2.43
CA GLY A 537 -0.16 -5.16 -3.48
C GLY A 537 0.06 -4.59 -4.88
N MET A 538 -0.44 -3.37 -5.13
CA MET A 538 -0.24 -2.66 -6.39
C MET A 538 1.19 -2.15 -6.55
N LEU A 539 1.86 -1.72 -5.48
CA LEU A 539 3.27 -1.30 -5.53
C LEU A 539 4.23 -2.41 -5.96
N TYR A 540 3.89 -3.67 -5.75
CA TYR A 540 4.69 -4.80 -6.22
C TYR A 540 4.86 -4.79 -7.75
N TYR A 541 3.79 -4.40 -8.48
CA TYR A 541 3.76 -4.37 -9.95
C TYR A 541 4.08 -2.99 -10.51
N SER A 542 3.58 -1.93 -9.87
CA SER A 542 3.67 -0.54 -10.33
C SER A 542 4.54 0.27 -9.37
N PRO A 543 5.73 0.76 -9.80
CA PRO A 543 6.67 1.47 -8.92
C PRO A 543 6.16 2.84 -8.48
N GLN A 544 5.05 3.30 -9.04
CA GLN A 544 4.34 4.52 -8.66
C GLN A 544 2.84 4.34 -8.81
N ILE A 545 2.09 5.08 -8.01
CA ILE A 545 0.62 5.08 -7.98
C ILE A 545 0.12 6.52 -7.91
N TRP A 546 -0.91 6.83 -8.68
CA TRP A 546 -1.58 8.12 -8.62
C TRP A 546 -2.19 8.35 -7.25
N CYS A 547 -1.74 9.40 -6.53
CA CYS A 547 -2.14 9.61 -5.14
C CYS A 547 -3.62 9.94 -4.98
N SER A 548 -4.14 10.78 -5.87
CA SER A 548 -5.50 11.29 -5.80
C SER A 548 -5.86 12.05 -7.09
N ASP A 549 -7.12 11.96 -7.51
CA ASP A 549 -7.67 12.83 -8.55
C ASP A 549 -7.81 14.29 -8.09
N ASN A 550 -7.67 14.54 -6.80
CA ASN A 550 -7.59 15.91 -6.31
C ASN A 550 -6.17 16.45 -6.49
N THR A 551 -6.00 17.34 -7.44
CA THR A 551 -4.72 17.97 -7.80
C THR A 551 -4.52 19.37 -7.16
N ASP A 552 -5.44 19.82 -6.30
CA ASP A 552 -5.26 21.05 -5.51
C ASP A 552 -4.09 20.88 -4.53
N ALA A 553 -3.11 21.78 -4.58
CA ALA A 553 -1.88 21.68 -3.81
C ALA A 553 -2.12 21.68 -2.29
N ILE A 554 -3.12 22.41 -1.79
CA ILE A 554 -3.42 22.45 -0.35
C ILE A 554 -4.08 21.13 0.10
N GLU A 555 -5.01 20.60 -0.68
CA GLU A 555 -5.64 19.29 -0.38
C GLU A 555 -4.61 18.16 -0.45
N ARG A 556 -3.65 18.22 -1.39
CA ARG A 556 -2.56 17.26 -1.51
C ARG A 556 -1.66 17.20 -0.29
N LEU A 557 -1.55 18.25 0.51
CA LEU A 557 -0.77 18.20 1.76
C LEU A 557 -1.26 17.11 2.69
N THR A 558 -2.58 17.04 2.94
CA THR A 558 -3.17 15.99 3.79
C THR A 558 -3.03 14.59 3.17
N ILE A 559 -3.28 14.48 1.84
CA ILE A 559 -3.25 13.22 1.12
C ILE A 559 -1.82 12.63 1.10
N GLN A 560 -0.80 13.44 0.76
CA GLN A 560 0.59 13.00 0.70
C GLN A 560 1.17 12.74 2.08
N PHE A 561 0.82 13.56 3.08
CA PHE A 561 1.21 13.35 4.47
C PHE A 561 0.72 11.98 4.98
N GLY A 562 -0.57 11.69 4.82
CA GLY A 562 -1.12 10.40 5.24
C GLY A 562 -0.56 9.22 4.43
N THR A 563 -0.36 9.39 3.11
CA THR A 563 0.25 8.35 2.27
C THR A 563 1.67 8.01 2.76
N SER A 564 2.44 8.99 3.21
CA SER A 564 3.80 8.81 3.73
C SER A 564 3.88 8.03 5.06
N MET A 565 2.74 7.76 5.71
CA MET A 565 2.75 6.93 6.93
C MET A 565 3.28 5.52 6.67
N CYS A 566 3.02 4.98 5.47
CA CYS A 566 3.40 3.61 5.13
C CYS A 566 4.19 3.48 3.82
N TYR A 567 3.99 4.39 2.85
CA TYR A 567 4.49 4.21 1.50
C TYR A 567 5.62 5.18 1.14
N PRO A 568 6.65 4.72 0.38
CA PRO A 568 7.79 5.55 0.01
C PRO A 568 7.37 6.71 -0.91
N ILE A 569 7.95 7.87 -0.68
CA ILE A 569 7.61 9.11 -1.41
C ILE A 569 7.82 8.97 -2.92
N SER A 570 8.85 8.23 -3.35
CA SER A 570 9.13 7.96 -4.76
C SER A 570 8.05 7.13 -5.47
N SER A 571 7.04 6.64 -4.75
CA SER A 571 5.88 5.96 -5.30
C SER A 571 4.67 6.87 -5.54
N PHE A 572 4.73 8.14 -5.14
CA PHE A 572 3.60 9.08 -5.24
C PHE A 572 3.52 9.69 -6.64
N GLY A 573 2.46 9.41 -7.39
CA GLY A 573 2.09 10.23 -8.54
C GLY A 573 1.64 11.61 -8.08
N ALA A 574 2.46 12.64 -8.37
CA ALA A 574 2.22 14.02 -7.93
C ALA A 574 2.46 14.99 -9.08
N HIS A 575 1.38 15.65 -9.54
CA HIS A 575 1.44 16.54 -10.69
C HIS A 575 0.99 17.97 -10.36
N VAL A 576 1.56 18.91 -11.09
CA VAL A 576 1.17 20.32 -11.11
C VAL A 576 -0.02 20.48 -12.06
N ALA A 577 -1.16 20.86 -11.52
CA ALA A 577 -2.40 21.03 -12.30
C ALA A 577 -2.79 22.50 -12.47
N ALA A 578 -3.74 22.75 -13.36
CA ALA A 578 -4.27 24.08 -13.65
C ALA A 578 -5.27 24.58 -12.58
N ARG A 579 -4.95 24.39 -11.29
CA ARG A 579 -5.80 24.84 -10.15
C ARG A 579 -5.32 26.17 -9.60
N PRO A 580 -6.04 27.28 -9.79
CA PRO A 580 -5.55 28.63 -9.50
C PRO A 580 -5.56 29.03 -8.01
N ARG A 581 -5.95 28.15 -7.08
CA ARG A 581 -6.01 28.43 -5.64
C ARG A 581 -4.66 28.85 -5.05
N THR A 582 -3.57 28.34 -5.61
CA THR A 582 -2.19 28.65 -5.20
C THR A 582 -1.34 29.09 -6.39
N SER A 583 -0.19 29.71 -6.13
CA SER A 583 0.77 30.05 -7.17
C SER A 583 1.31 28.80 -7.88
N LEU A 584 1.78 28.95 -9.12
CA LEU A 584 2.42 27.87 -9.86
C LEU A 584 3.65 27.33 -9.11
N LYS A 585 4.41 28.21 -8.46
CA LYS A 585 5.54 27.85 -7.59
C LYS A 585 5.12 26.91 -6.45
N THR A 586 4.05 27.22 -5.73
CA THR A 586 3.56 26.38 -4.63
C THR A 586 3.08 25.03 -5.13
N ARG A 587 2.35 24.99 -6.25
CA ARG A 587 1.95 23.73 -6.89
C ARG A 587 3.15 22.87 -7.23
N GLY A 588 4.23 23.45 -7.77
CA GLY A 588 5.51 22.78 -8.03
C GLY A 588 6.16 22.23 -6.77
N ASN A 589 6.28 23.05 -5.73
CA ASN A 589 6.91 22.64 -4.47
C ASN A 589 6.16 21.46 -3.81
N VAL A 590 4.84 21.42 -3.88
CA VAL A 590 4.04 20.29 -3.37
C VAL A 590 4.20 19.04 -4.25
N ALA A 591 4.21 19.20 -5.57
CA ALA A 591 4.37 18.10 -6.52
C ALA A 591 5.78 17.48 -6.46
N MET A 592 6.81 18.22 -6.04
CA MET A 592 8.16 17.68 -5.82
C MET A 592 8.22 16.63 -4.70
N CYS A 593 7.20 16.53 -3.86
CA CYS A 593 7.05 15.42 -2.92
C CYS A 593 6.41 14.21 -3.62
N GLY A 594 7.12 13.64 -4.60
CA GLY A 594 6.67 12.48 -5.37
C GLY A 594 7.37 12.33 -6.72
N THR A 595 6.74 11.60 -7.64
CA THR A 595 7.12 11.54 -9.05
C THR A 595 6.48 12.71 -9.79
N PHE A 596 7.32 13.60 -10.27
CA PHE A 596 6.92 14.92 -10.73
C PHE A 596 6.32 14.91 -12.14
N GLY A 597 5.28 15.70 -12.37
CA GLY A 597 4.65 15.86 -13.68
C GLY A 597 3.65 17.00 -13.72
N TYR A 598 2.93 17.09 -14.84
CA TYR A 598 1.98 18.16 -15.11
C TYR A 598 0.64 17.62 -15.60
N GLU A 599 -0.46 18.25 -15.18
CA GLU A 599 -1.82 18.09 -15.72
C GLU A 599 -2.41 19.47 -16.05
N LEU A 600 -1.93 20.06 -17.13
CA LEU A 600 -2.34 21.41 -17.60
C LEU A 600 -2.12 21.55 -19.09
N ASP A 601 -2.77 22.50 -19.73
CA ASP A 601 -2.55 22.82 -21.15
C ASP A 601 -1.35 23.77 -21.32
N PRO A 602 -0.18 23.28 -21.81
CA PRO A 602 1.02 24.10 -21.93
C PRO A 602 0.89 25.25 -22.95
N ARG A 603 -0.08 25.18 -23.84
CA ARG A 603 -0.37 26.22 -24.86
C ARG A 603 -1.05 27.43 -24.25
N LYS A 604 -1.66 27.30 -23.08
CA LYS A 604 -2.38 28.36 -22.37
C LYS A 604 -1.51 29.11 -21.35
N LEU A 605 -0.30 28.64 -21.10
CA LEU A 605 0.62 29.27 -20.17
C LEU A 605 1.20 30.57 -20.76
N THR A 606 1.34 31.57 -19.91
CA THR A 606 2.10 32.79 -20.22
C THR A 606 3.60 32.51 -20.31
N ASP A 607 4.38 33.44 -20.85
CA ASP A 607 5.83 33.28 -20.94
C ASP A 607 6.50 33.18 -19.55
N ASP A 608 5.99 33.91 -18.54
CA ASP A 608 6.46 33.83 -17.16
C ASP A 608 6.14 32.47 -16.54
N GLU A 609 4.94 31.93 -16.76
CA GLU A 609 4.57 30.60 -16.30
C GLU A 609 5.38 29.50 -16.99
N LYS A 610 5.68 29.64 -18.29
CA LYS A 610 6.58 28.72 -19.00
C LYS A 610 7.99 28.78 -18.45
N ALA A 611 8.48 29.94 -18.03
CA ALA A 611 9.78 30.09 -17.38
C ALA A 611 9.78 29.41 -16.00
N GLU A 612 8.73 29.57 -15.22
CA GLU A 612 8.55 28.88 -13.92
C GLU A 612 8.52 27.37 -14.11
N VAL A 613 7.79 26.82 -15.09
CA VAL A 613 7.77 25.38 -15.41
C VAL A 613 9.18 24.86 -15.73
N LYS A 614 9.96 25.60 -16.54
CA LYS A 614 11.36 25.21 -16.82
C LYS A 614 12.22 25.15 -15.56
N GLN A 615 12.03 26.13 -14.67
CA GLN A 615 12.77 26.14 -13.40
C GLN A 615 12.37 24.96 -12.51
N GLN A 616 11.09 24.66 -12.40
CA GLN A 616 10.59 23.52 -11.63
C GLN A 616 11.14 22.18 -12.14
N ILE A 617 11.21 21.99 -13.46
CA ILE A 617 11.80 20.80 -14.07
C ILE A 617 13.30 20.71 -13.77
N ALA A 618 14.00 21.84 -13.84
CA ALA A 618 15.44 21.89 -13.50
C ALA A 618 15.66 21.57 -12.03
N ASP A 619 14.83 22.09 -11.13
CA ASP A 619 14.88 21.81 -9.70
C ASP A 619 14.55 20.34 -9.40
N TYR A 620 13.52 19.76 -10.04
CA TYR A 620 13.23 18.34 -9.90
C TYR A 620 14.40 17.46 -10.33
N ARG A 621 15.00 17.73 -11.48
CA ARG A 621 16.20 16.99 -11.95
C ARG A 621 17.40 17.13 -11.00
N LYS A 622 17.49 18.26 -10.31
CA LYS A 622 18.52 18.47 -9.28
C LYS A 622 18.25 17.65 -8.01
N TYR A 623 17.00 17.57 -7.58
CA TYR A 623 16.61 17.04 -6.27
C TYR A 623 15.99 15.64 -6.31
N HIS A 624 15.63 15.10 -7.50
CA HIS A 624 14.91 13.83 -7.61
C HIS A 624 15.60 12.66 -6.89
N ARG A 625 16.93 12.65 -6.86
CA ARG A 625 17.70 11.63 -6.14
C ARG A 625 17.45 11.71 -4.63
N LEU A 626 17.46 12.92 -4.08
CA LEU A 626 17.18 13.11 -2.65
C LEU A 626 15.74 12.71 -2.28
N VAL A 627 14.76 13.02 -3.14
CA VAL A 627 13.36 12.60 -2.94
C VAL A 627 13.20 11.08 -3.03
N ARG A 628 13.95 10.41 -3.91
CA ARG A 628 13.88 8.96 -4.12
C ARG A 628 14.60 8.17 -3.03
N GLU A 629 15.80 8.60 -2.62
CA GLU A 629 16.73 7.84 -1.76
C GLU A 629 16.78 8.38 -0.32
N GLY A 630 16.35 9.62 -0.10
CA GLY A 630 16.43 10.29 1.19
C GLY A 630 15.40 9.76 2.19
N ASP A 631 15.78 9.83 3.45
CA ASP A 631 14.86 9.62 4.56
C ASP A 631 13.88 10.78 4.64
N PHE A 632 12.59 10.46 4.72
CA PHE A 632 11.52 11.44 4.80
C PHE A 632 11.11 11.73 6.24
N TYR A 633 11.02 13.00 6.58
CA TYR A 633 10.61 13.49 7.88
C TYR A 633 9.39 14.39 7.76
N ARG A 634 8.29 14.03 8.41
CA ARG A 634 7.14 14.91 8.61
C ARG A 634 7.46 15.88 9.74
N LEU A 635 7.61 17.14 9.43
CA LEU A 635 7.99 18.17 10.41
C LEU A 635 6.77 18.82 11.06
N VAL A 636 5.75 19.11 10.27
CA VAL A 636 4.48 19.73 10.72
C VAL A 636 3.32 19.10 10.00
N SER A 637 2.39 18.52 10.76
CA SER A 637 1.19 17.88 10.24
C SER A 637 0.18 18.92 9.73
N PRO A 638 -0.42 18.71 8.54
CA PRO A 638 -1.48 19.60 8.03
C PRO A 638 -2.82 19.42 8.76
N THR A 639 -2.94 18.40 9.65
CA THR A 639 -4.17 18.11 10.40
C THR A 639 -4.09 18.50 11.88
N GLU A 640 -2.88 18.70 12.42
CA GLU A 640 -2.66 19.10 13.82
C GLU A 640 -2.67 20.61 13.98
N ASN A 641 -2.44 21.35 12.91
CA ASN A 641 -2.56 22.78 12.86
C ASN A 641 -3.14 23.22 11.50
N ASP A 642 -3.68 24.40 11.41
CA ASP A 642 -4.27 24.94 10.19
C ASP A 642 -3.43 26.06 9.55
N PHE A 643 -2.20 26.27 10.00
CA PHE A 643 -1.34 27.34 9.51
C PHE A 643 -0.44 26.91 8.37
N TYR A 644 0.42 25.91 8.61
CA TYR A 644 1.34 25.43 7.58
C TYR A 644 1.64 23.93 7.73
N CYS A 645 2.05 23.33 6.64
CA CYS A 645 2.58 21.97 6.59
C CYS A 645 4.06 22.03 6.22
N ALA A 646 4.89 21.17 6.81
CA ALA A 646 6.31 21.10 6.48
C ALA A 646 6.83 19.67 6.50
N TRP A 647 7.77 19.40 5.60
CA TRP A 647 8.47 18.12 5.52
C TRP A 647 9.93 18.33 5.10
N GLU A 648 10.72 17.27 5.26
CA GLU A 648 12.14 17.29 4.95
C GLU A 648 12.59 15.95 4.37
N PHE A 649 13.53 16.01 3.46
CA PHE A 649 14.31 14.87 2.96
C PHE A 649 15.74 15.03 3.44
N VAL A 650 16.36 13.95 3.94
CA VAL A 650 17.76 13.90 4.32
C VAL A 650 18.43 12.73 3.59
N SER A 651 19.54 12.99 2.91
CA SER A 651 20.30 11.93 2.24
C SER A 651 20.79 10.86 3.23
N PRO A 652 20.90 9.58 2.81
CA PRO A 652 21.33 8.48 3.71
C PRO A 652 22.70 8.74 4.36
N ASP A 653 23.61 9.41 3.66
CA ASP A 653 24.93 9.82 4.14
C ASP A 653 24.92 11.13 4.95
N LYS A 654 23.74 11.76 5.10
CA LYS A 654 23.53 13.03 5.80
C LYS A 654 24.34 14.21 5.24
N GLN A 655 24.71 14.16 3.97
CA GLN A 655 25.44 15.24 3.32
C GLN A 655 24.55 16.29 2.68
N GLU A 656 23.26 15.97 2.50
CA GLU A 656 22.30 16.82 1.80
C GLU A 656 20.93 16.73 2.49
N ALA A 657 20.25 17.88 2.57
CA ALA A 657 18.87 17.94 3.07
C ALA A 657 18.06 18.98 2.31
N MET A 658 16.77 18.72 2.16
CA MET A 658 15.81 19.65 1.54
C MET A 658 14.55 19.72 2.39
N MET A 659 14.22 20.91 2.87
CA MET A 659 13.00 21.18 3.63
C MET A 659 12.05 22.02 2.80
N THR A 660 10.75 21.66 2.81
CA THR A 660 9.68 22.43 2.20
C THR A 660 8.62 22.78 3.25
N ALA A 661 8.16 24.02 3.25
CA ALA A 661 7.02 24.48 4.04
C ALA A 661 5.98 25.15 3.13
N VAL A 662 4.70 24.88 3.38
CA VAL A 662 3.56 25.41 2.61
C VAL A 662 2.57 26.04 3.58
N VAL A 663 2.19 27.30 3.34
CA VAL A 663 1.23 28.04 4.15
C VAL A 663 -0.19 27.67 3.71
N MET A 664 -0.97 27.08 4.59
CA MET A 664 -2.38 26.74 4.35
C MET A 664 -3.29 27.92 4.67
N ARG A 665 -2.98 28.62 5.78
CA ARG A 665 -3.66 29.81 6.23
C ARG A 665 -2.66 30.75 6.92
N GLN A 666 -2.74 32.04 6.69
CA GLN A 666 -1.87 33.03 7.32
C GLN A 666 -2.01 32.95 8.85
N PRO A 667 -0.88 32.78 9.60
CA PRO A 667 -0.91 32.78 11.05
C PRO A 667 -1.19 34.18 11.62
N GLU A 668 -1.83 34.25 12.78
CA GLU A 668 -2.06 35.52 13.50
C GLU A 668 -0.74 36.16 13.95
N THR A 669 0.25 35.32 14.30
CA THR A 669 1.61 35.73 14.63
C THR A 669 2.57 35.31 13.54
N ARG A 670 3.42 36.23 13.08
CA ARG A 670 4.36 35.97 11.97
C ARG A 670 5.67 35.32 12.39
N TYR A 671 5.86 34.99 13.66
CA TYR A 671 7.09 34.35 14.11
C TYR A 671 7.02 32.84 13.90
N CYS A 672 7.84 32.34 12.97
CA CYS A 672 7.90 30.94 12.62
C CYS A 672 9.33 30.43 12.65
N VAL A 673 9.62 29.47 13.52
CA VAL A 673 10.90 28.77 13.59
C VAL A 673 10.66 27.28 13.45
N GLN A 674 11.20 26.69 12.37
CA GLN A 674 11.08 25.28 12.06
C GLN A 674 12.35 24.52 12.43
N ARG A 675 12.24 23.53 13.32
CA ARG A 675 13.33 22.59 13.62
C ARG A 675 13.39 21.52 12.56
N LEU A 676 14.59 21.25 12.04
CA LEU A 676 14.87 20.16 11.12
C LEU A 676 15.13 18.85 11.88
N ARG A 677 15.25 17.74 11.14
CA ARG A 677 15.43 16.40 11.69
C ARG A 677 16.47 15.60 10.89
N GLY A 678 16.96 14.52 11.44
CA GLY A 678 17.78 13.54 10.75
C GLY A 678 19.20 13.96 10.37
N LEU A 679 19.57 15.23 10.54
CA LEU A 679 20.90 15.75 10.23
C LEU A 679 21.98 15.18 11.17
N ASP A 680 23.24 15.26 10.77
CA ASP A 680 24.35 15.03 11.68
C ASP A 680 24.59 16.30 12.53
N PRO A 681 24.51 16.25 13.87
CA PRO A 681 24.65 17.43 14.73
C PRO A 681 26.01 18.09 14.63
N LYS A 682 27.05 17.36 14.22
CA LYS A 682 28.45 17.83 14.13
C LYS A 682 28.83 18.40 12.77
N THR A 683 28.04 18.08 11.74
CA THR A 683 28.28 18.56 10.37
C THR A 683 27.74 19.98 10.20
N TYR A 684 28.46 20.80 9.45
CA TYR A 684 28.02 22.12 9.04
C TYR A 684 27.33 22.04 7.68
N TYR A 685 26.18 22.73 7.55
CA TYR A 685 25.36 22.75 6.34
C TYR A 685 25.23 24.17 5.84
N GLN A 686 25.48 24.39 4.55
CA GLN A 686 25.26 25.65 3.89
C GLN A 686 23.88 25.65 3.20
N ASP A 687 23.07 26.66 3.50
CA ASP A 687 21.88 27.01 2.70
C ASP A 687 22.35 27.50 1.33
N GLU A 688 21.99 26.77 0.27
CA GLU A 688 22.43 27.12 -1.09
C GLU A 688 21.89 28.45 -1.60
N GLU A 689 20.72 28.89 -1.11
CA GLU A 689 20.10 30.15 -1.54
C GLU A 689 20.80 31.36 -0.89
N THR A 690 21.05 31.31 0.41
CA THR A 690 21.56 32.44 1.18
C THR A 690 23.07 32.40 1.39
N GLY A 691 23.70 31.24 1.20
CA GLY A 691 25.10 30.97 1.55
C GLY A 691 25.36 30.91 3.06
N THR A 692 24.33 30.99 3.89
CA THR A 692 24.47 30.95 5.36
C THR A 692 24.83 29.54 5.81
N VAL A 693 25.76 29.43 6.75
CA VAL A 693 26.21 28.14 7.30
C VAL A 693 25.66 27.93 8.70
N TYR A 694 25.09 26.76 8.92
CA TYR A 694 24.53 26.31 10.19
C TYR A 694 25.16 24.98 10.61
N SER A 695 25.37 24.72 11.89
CA SER A 695 25.62 23.34 12.30
C SER A 695 24.31 22.55 12.27
N GLY A 696 24.37 21.24 12.03
CA GLY A 696 23.19 20.37 12.12
C GLY A 696 22.52 20.47 13.50
N ALA A 697 23.33 20.61 14.58
CA ALA A 697 22.79 20.85 15.91
C ALA A 697 21.97 22.14 16.02
N MET A 698 22.38 23.24 15.35
CA MET A 698 21.60 24.50 15.32
C MET A 698 20.28 24.28 14.60
N LEU A 699 20.28 23.68 13.41
CA LEU A 699 19.07 23.43 12.63
C LEU A 699 18.08 22.50 13.36
N MET A 700 18.59 21.48 14.06
CA MET A 700 17.74 20.53 14.77
C MET A 700 17.22 21.03 16.13
N ASN A 701 17.99 21.86 16.85
CA ASN A 701 17.63 22.28 18.23
C ASN A 701 17.11 23.72 18.30
N ALA A 702 17.77 24.68 17.63
CA ALA A 702 17.32 26.06 17.56
C ALA A 702 16.31 26.29 16.42
N GLY A 703 16.50 25.62 15.30
CA GLY A 703 15.64 25.68 14.12
C GLY A 703 16.02 26.76 13.11
N LEU A 704 15.33 26.75 11.99
CA LEU A 704 15.42 27.70 10.90
C LEU A 704 14.33 28.75 11.01
N ASN A 705 14.67 30.02 10.92
CA ASN A 705 13.68 31.10 10.98
C ASN A 705 13.03 31.30 9.61
N LEU A 706 11.76 30.92 9.51
CA LEU A 706 10.93 31.05 8.30
C LEU A 706 9.96 32.23 8.35
N THR A 707 10.10 33.13 9.32
CA THR A 707 9.14 34.23 9.56
C THR A 707 8.89 35.11 8.33
N ARG A 708 9.88 35.24 7.44
CA ARG A 708 9.75 36.02 6.20
C ARG A 708 9.25 35.21 5.01
N ASP A 709 9.24 33.88 5.13
CA ASP A 709 8.91 32.95 4.06
C ASP A 709 7.45 32.45 4.18
N VAL A 710 6.95 32.31 5.42
CA VAL A 710 5.59 31.79 5.71
C VAL A 710 4.68 32.92 6.22
N TYR A 711 4.17 33.74 5.32
CA TYR A 711 3.44 34.95 5.69
C TYR A 711 2.13 35.20 4.93
N GLU A 712 1.84 34.45 3.88
CA GLU A 712 0.66 34.62 3.02
C GLU A 712 0.06 33.28 2.62
N ASP A 713 -1.27 33.20 2.60
CA ASP A 713 -2.01 32.00 2.21
C ASP A 713 -1.55 31.45 0.85
N GLY A 714 -1.37 30.16 0.79
CA GLY A 714 -1.01 29.47 -0.45
C GLY A 714 0.43 29.70 -0.92
N THR A 715 1.29 30.34 -0.10
CA THR A 715 2.72 30.47 -0.40
C THR A 715 3.53 29.28 0.08
N SER A 716 4.73 29.11 -0.45
CA SER A 716 5.62 28.02 -0.06
C SER A 716 7.08 28.42 -0.17
N VAL A 717 7.91 27.77 0.65
CA VAL A 717 9.37 27.90 0.61
C VAL A 717 10.01 26.50 0.58
N THR A 718 11.05 26.35 -0.23
CA THR A 718 11.94 25.19 -0.20
C THR A 718 13.34 25.68 0.11
N LYS A 719 13.99 25.07 1.11
CA LYS A 719 15.38 25.34 1.49
C LYS A 719 16.20 24.09 1.28
N HIS A 720 17.36 24.27 0.66
CA HIS A 720 18.25 23.17 0.35
C HIS A 720 19.61 23.38 1.04
N PHE A 721 20.08 22.36 1.72
CA PHE A 721 21.27 22.38 2.55
C PHE A 721 22.29 21.34 2.06
N LYS A 722 23.54 21.77 1.93
CA LYS A 722 24.67 20.87 1.64
C LYS A 722 25.71 20.95 2.73
N ALA A 723 26.24 19.79 3.11
CA ALA A 723 27.36 19.72 4.05
C ALA A 723 28.58 20.46 3.49
N VAL A 724 29.19 21.25 4.34
CA VAL A 724 30.43 21.98 4.04
C VAL A 724 31.52 21.56 5.01
N LYS A 725 32.76 21.58 4.53
CA LYS A 725 33.92 21.18 5.34
C LYS A 725 34.31 22.21 6.39
#